data_3429ce9e6b68b47dccd962f63366b514
#
_entry.id   3429ce9e6b68b47dccd962f63366b514
#
_cell.length_a   1.000
_cell.length_b   1.000
_cell.length_c   1.000
_cell.angle_alpha   90.00
_cell.angle_beta   90.00
_cell.angle_gamma   90.00
#
_symmetry.space_group_name_H-M   'P 1'
#
loop_
_entity.id
_entity.type
_entity.pdbx_description
1 polymer ?
#
loop_
_entity_poly.entity_id
_entity_poly.type
_entity_poly.pdbx_seq_one_letter_code
_entity_poly.pdbx_strand_id
1 'polypeptide(L)'
;MKKVALFMDGWKRYFTYAWPLGFMQKIKEARADVNLYIFNSNGNWNRDDGYSYGEYNIYNLPELTDFDGIIISVNNIKYPEVTAELLDRIRKSGVPAISLETAFDGLHFVGIDNYDAMYDMTRHMIEKHGAKKVWYLAGPKDNYEAQERCRAFMDCMDEYGLPVDDEDVLFGDFSFNDGVTGFEELLRAHGHTCIKHEKDGPDYGGPAEVYGEITSGSFADSAPDAEASNNAEMDERRLEEREIVRKILPDAIICANDNLAVGVCNRAEALGLSVPKDFKVTGFDNFDKAAYYTPRITTVSRIREKIGAEAAEIMLNIWAGNNPDTSSYIDYNCIFTESCGCGADAMLNGRQYLKNYIMGVVEREEIDESTLDFTHLLSKCGDYSGLYPCVQTAYSQAECKKCVMVVDRSLVEMGGAGPTLSAAYDEDVFAVKGYPQRMQIVYRQGIADDDDDTYHSMFPLLDDEAGGNIFLFAPFHFGEKAVGFCCVENGYYLMDKQLWSTVMSEVNVAMINLFNKWRLEQINQELTAISIKDPLTQIYNREGMRQIAAKAFDKAAGQGRALLIMFADMDRLKYINDTYGHEYGDKAIKSAARAVAGGGGISSIPVRYGGDEFVSISIYDEAESPEERKAAILEKAREIAAQEKLPFDLEFSIGYVITDPDGDKTLEEYVREADHSMYQEKMQRRVSRQ
;
A
#
# COMPACT_ATOMS: atom_id res chain seq x y z
N MET A 1 33.12 14.67 1.70
CA MET A 1 31.79 14.55 1.07
C MET A 1 30.72 14.90 2.08
N LYS A 2 29.77 15.76 1.71
CA LYS A 2 28.64 16.18 2.56
C LYS A 2 27.39 15.37 2.21
N LYS A 3 26.55 15.08 3.21
CA LYS A 3 25.32 14.32 3.06
C LYS A 3 24.13 15.21 3.41
N VAL A 4 23.15 15.32 2.52
CA VAL A 4 21.92 16.09 2.74
C VAL A 4 20.73 15.17 2.66
N ALA A 5 19.89 15.18 3.70
CA ALA A 5 18.61 14.48 3.71
C ALA A 5 17.51 15.41 3.19
N LEU A 6 16.66 14.91 2.29
CA LEU A 6 15.46 15.60 1.83
C LEU A 6 14.22 14.75 2.18
N PHE A 7 13.35 15.29 3.03
CA PHE A 7 12.07 14.68 3.39
C PHE A 7 10.95 15.32 2.58
N MET A 8 10.16 14.51 1.87
CA MET A 8 9.09 15.02 1.02
C MET A 8 7.94 14.03 0.88
N ASP A 9 6.75 14.54 0.55
CA ASP A 9 5.58 13.74 0.24
C ASP A 9 5.05 14.07 -1.17
N GLY A 10 4.83 13.04 -1.98
CA GLY A 10 4.14 13.17 -3.26
C GLY A 10 4.96 13.12 -4.53
N TRP A 11 5.32 11.94 -4.97
CA TRP A 11 5.97 11.70 -6.26
C TRP A 11 5.06 11.84 -7.49
N LYS A 12 3.76 11.99 -7.31
CA LYS A 12 2.80 12.10 -8.43
C LYS A 12 2.66 13.51 -9.02
N ARG A 13 3.42 14.48 -8.51
CA ARG A 13 3.37 15.86 -9.01
C ARG A 13 4.62 16.20 -9.79
N TYR A 14 4.45 16.52 -11.06
CA TYR A 14 5.50 16.99 -11.97
C TYR A 14 6.50 17.98 -11.33
N PHE A 15 6.05 18.85 -10.45
CA PHE A 15 6.87 19.88 -9.83
C PHE A 15 7.73 19.43 -8.64
N THR A 16 7.51 18.23 -8.11
CA THR A 16 8.22 17.74 -6.92
C THR A 16 9.70 17.45 -7.21
N TYR A 17 10.03 17.12 -8.44
CA TYR A 17 11.42 16.86 -8.88
C TYR A 17 12.24 18.10 -9.14
N ALA A 18 11.61 19.23 -9.38
CA ALA A 18 12.29 20.47 -9.69
C ALA A 18 13.24 20.90 -8.56
N TRP A 19 12.84 20.66 -7.29
CA TRP A 19 13.69 21.01 -6.14
C TRP A 19 14.99 20.20 -6.07
N PRO A 20 14.96 18.84 -6.07
CA PRO A 20 16.18 18.02 -6.11
C PRO A 20 17.07 18.34 -7.29
N LEU A 21 16.50 18.55 -8.48
CA LEU A 21 17.27 18.87 -9.67
C LEU A 21 17.95 20.23 -9.57
N GLY A 22 17.21 21.28 -9.11
CA GLY A 22 17.77 22.60 -8.89
C GLY A 22 18.86 22.61 -7.82
N PHE A 23 18.66 21.87 -6.72
CA PHE A 23 19.65 21.70 -5.67
C PHE A 23 20.94 21.06 -6.23
N MET A 24 20.84 19.94 -6.91
CA MET A 24 21.99 19.21 -7.44
C MET A 24 22.69 19.97 -8.58
N GLN A 25 21.94 20.71 -9.39
CA GLN A 25 22.55 21.58 -10.40
C GLN A 25 23.42 22.67 -9.75
N LYS A 26 22.93 23.32 -8.69
CA LYS A 26 23.69 24.34 -7.95
C LYS A 26 24.93 23.75 -7.27
N ILE A 27 24.81 22.57 -6.65
CA ILE A 27 25.93 21.84 -6.07
C ILE A 27 27.01 21.56 -7.13
N LYS A 28 26.61 21.12 -8.31
CA LYS A 28 27.53 20.86 -9.44
C LYS A 28 28.21 22.16 -9.93
N GLU A 29 27.49 23.26 -10.05
CA GLU A 29 28.02 24.58 -10.42
C GLU A 29 29.05 25.05 -9.40
N ALA A 30 28.76 24.87 -8.10
CA ALA A 30 29.68 25.18 -7.00
C ALA A 30 30.84 24.20 -6.89
N ARG A 31 30.86 23.09 -7.65
CA ARG A 31 31.84 21.99 -7.55
C ARG A 31 31.96 21.47 -6.13
N ALA A 32 30.86 21.44 -5.39
CA ALA A 32 30.81 20.92 -4.05
C ALA A 32 30.61 19.38 -4.05
N ASP A 33 31.23 18.72 -3.10
CA ASP A 33 31.19 17.26 -2.94
C ASP A 33 30.03 16.90 -2.00
N VAL A 34 28.80 16.76 -2.56
CA VAL A 34 27.55 16.58 -1.80
C VAL A 34 26.71 15.49 -2.45
N ASN A 35 26.13 14.59 -1.63
CA ASN A 35 25.10 13.64 -2.02
C ASN A 35 23.75 14.01 -1.41
N LEU A 36 22.66 13.78 -2.16
CA LEU A 36 21.28 14.04 -1.74
C LEU A 36 20.54 12.72 -1.50
N TYR A 37 19.99 12.55 -0.31
CA TYR A 37 19.25 11.38 0.13
C TYR A 37 17.79 11.75 0.30
N ILE A 38 16.92 11.23 -0.57
CA ILE A 38 15.50 11.61 -0.67
C ILE A 38 14.63 10.55 -0.02
N PHE A 39 14.04 10.89 1.13
CA PHE A 39 13.07 10.08 1.85
C PHE A 39 11.68 10.55 1.44
N ASN A 40 11.09 9.84 0.47
CA ASN A 40 9.81 10.21 -0.09
C ASN A 40 8.70 9.26 0.35
N SER A 41 7.55 9.84 0.73
CA SER A 41 6.33 9.11 0.99
C SER A 41 5.27 9.39 -0.08
N ASN A 42 4.27 8.50 -0.16
CA ASN A 42 3.04 8.70 -0.93
C ASN A 42 1.80 8.70 -0.01
N GLY A 43 1.97 8.99 1.27
CA GLY A 43 0.92 8.89 2.29
C GLY A 43 -0.30 9.76 2.01
N ASN A 44 -0.13 10.93 1.40
CA ASN A 44 -1.23 11.83 1.06
C ASN A 44 -2.15 11.31 -0.06
N TRP A 45 -1.72 10.30 -0.82
CA TRP A 45 -2.44 9.87 -2.04
C TRP A 45 -3.33 8.65 -1.81
N ASN A 46 -3.37 8.11 -0.61
CA ASN A 46 -4.22 6.98 -0.25
C ASN A 46 -5.35 7.42 0.68
N ARG A 47 -6.53 6.79 0.52
CA ARG A 47 -7.68 6.98 1.42
C ARG A 47 -7.59 6.11 2.68
N ASP A 48 -6.78 5.06 2.64
CA ASP A 48 -6.53 4.18 3.79
C ASP A 48 -5.50 4.82 4.71
N ASP A 49 -5.91 5.12 5.93
CA ASP A 49 -5.05 5.76 6.94
C ASP A 49 -3.90 4.85 7.37
N GLY A 50 -4.13 3.55 7.50
CA GLY A 50 -3.08 2.57 7.83
C GLY A 50 -2.01 2.53 6.75
N TYR A 51 -2.40 2.53 5.46
CA TYR A 51 -1.46 2.63 4.36
C TYR A 51 -0.67 3.95 4.41
N SER A 52 -1.35 5.07 4.65
CA SER A 52 -0.72 6.38 4.71
C SER A 52 0.34 6.47 5.82
N TYR A 53 0.04 5.95 7.02
CA TYR A 53 1.04 5.87 8.11
C TYR A 53 2.21 4.94 7.76
N GLY A 54 1.96 3.83 7.07
CA GLY A 54 3.01 2.95 6.55
C GLY A 54 4.00 3.68 5.65
N GLU A 55 3.50 4.48 4.71
CA GLU A 55 4.32 5.33 3.84
C GLU A 55 5.15 6.34 4.62
N TYR A 56 4.56 7.03 5.62
CA TYR A 56 5.27 8.02 6.42
C TYR A 56 6.37 7.43 7.32
N ASN A 57 6.39 6.12 7.54
CA ASN A 57 7.49 5.48 8.28
C ASN A 57 8.85 5.70 7.61
N ILE A 58 8.92 6.02 6.31
CA ILE A 58 10.18 6.31 5.63
C ILE A 58 10.95 7.47 6.31
N TYR A 59 10.24 8.40 6.95
CA TYR A 59 10.86 9.51 7.65
C TYR A 59 11.57 9.08 8.94
N ASN A 60 11.25 7.89 9.46
CA ASN A 60 11.88 7.31 10.64
C ASN A 60 13.09 6.43 10.31
N LEU A 61 13.37 6.20 9.02
CA LEU A 61 14.48 5.36 8.59
C LEU A 61 15.87 5.96 8.93
N PRO A 62 16.14 7.27 8.61
CA PRO A 62 17.47 7.80 8.80
C PRO A 62 17.74 8.23 10.24
N GLU A 63 18.99 8.03 10.70
CA GLU A 63 19.54 8.75 11.85
C GLU A 63 19.97 10.14 11.39
N LEU A 64 19.30 11.19 11.88
CA LEU A 64 19.46 12.55 11.37
C LEU A 64 20.87 13.13 11.62
N THR A 65 21.55 12.67 12.65
CA THR A 65 22.93 13.08 12.99
C THR A 65 23.98 12.58 12.00
N ASP A 66 23.64 11.63 11.13
CA ASP A 66 24.52 11.16 10.06
C ASP A 66 24.61 12.12 8.87
N PHE A 67 23.79 13.18 8.87
CA PHE A 67 23.71 14.15 7.78
C PHE A 67 24.34 15.49 8.15
N ASP A 68 24.86 16.19 7.15
CA ASP A 68 25.43 17.53 7.28
C ASP A 68 24.39 18.64 7.04
N GLY A 69 23.22 18.29 6.51
CA GLY A 69 22.12 19.20 6.24
C GLY A 69 20.82 18.47 6.04
N ILE A 70 19.71 19.12 6.33
CA ILE A 70 18.35 18.60 6.17
C ILE A 70 17.52 19.57 5.37
N ILE A 71 16.73 19.06 4.43
CA ILE A 71 15.74 19.83 3.68
C ILE A 71 14.38 19.13 3.88
N ILE A 72 13.32 19.92 4.09
CA ILE A 72 11.97 19.39 4.21
C ILE A 72 11.01 20.09 3.26
N SER A 73 10.10 19.32 2.67
CA SER A 73 8.94 19.79 1.93
C SER A 73 7.72 18.99 2.39
N VAL A 74 7.00 19.53 3.37
CA VAL A 74 5.97 18.83 4.15
C VAL A 74 4.55 19.32 3.91
N ASN A 75 4.35 20.21 2.93
CA ASN A 75 3.06 20.84 2.63
C ASN A 75 1.95 19.86 2.28
N ASN A 76 2.31 18.64 1.87
CA ASN A 76 1.37 17.62 1.42
C ASN A 76 1.16 16.51 2.44
N ILE A 77 1.83 16.55 3.61
CA ILE A 77 1.64 15.52 4.64
C ILE A 77 0.24 15.65 5.23
N LYS A 78 -0.53 14.57 5.13
CA LYS A 78 -1.95 14.50 5.54
C LYS A 78 -2.16 14.68 7.05
N TYR A 79 -1.18 14.25 7.88
CA TYR A 79 -1.30 14.20 9.33
C TYR A 79 -0.35 15.20 9.99
N PRO A 80 -0.88 16.23 10.68
CA PRO A 80 -0.06 17.24 11.35
C PRO A 80 0.90 16.67 12.41
N GLU A 81 0.54 15.55 13.06
CA GLU A 81 1.39 14.89 14.05
C GLU A 81 2.66 14.30 13.43
N VAL A 82 2.60 13.79 12.19
CA VAL A 82 3.78 13.29 11.46
C VAL A 82 4.75 14.43 11.20
N THR A 83 4.24 15.58 10.75
CA THR A 83 5.04 16.79 10.55
C THR A 83 5.65 17.28 11.86
N ALA A 84 4.84 17.35 12.94
CA ALA A 84 5.31 17.82 14.25
C ALA A 84 6.43 16.94 14.80
N GLU A 85 6.30 15.62 14.64
CA GLU A 85 7.33 14.68 15.09
C GLU A 85 8.63 14.80 14.28
N LEU A 86 8.54 14.89 12.97
CA LEU A 86 9.70 15.10 12.10
C LEU A 86 10.44 16.39 12.49
N LEU A 87 9.71 17.49 12.70
CA LEU A 87 10.28 18.77 13.13
C LEU A 87 10.94 18.68 14.51
N ASP A 88 10.34 17.97 15.46
CA ASP A 88 10.94 17.77 16.80
C ASP A 88 12.26 16.98 16.68
N ARG A 89 12.33 15.92 15.89
CA ARG A 89 13.55 15.16 15.62
C ARG A 89 14.62 16.04 14.95
N ILE A 90 14.25 16.86 13.97
CA ILE A 90 15.17 17.78 13.29
C ILE A 90 15.76 18.78 14.27
N ARG A 91 14.92 19.42 15.09
CA ARG A 91 15.41 20.37 16.13
C ARG A 91 16.34 19.72 17.14
N LYS A 92 16.05 18.50 17.55
CA LYS A 92 16.89 17.72 18.48
C LYS A 92 18.22 17.27 17.87
N SER A 93 18.29 17.05 16.57
CA SER A 93 19.51 16.63 15.89
C SER A 93 20.59 17.71 15.88
N GLY A 94 20.20 18.99 15.93
CA GLY A 94 21.12 20.12 15.79
C GLY A 94 21.72 20.27 14.38
N VAL A 95 21.27 19.49 13.41
CA VAL A 95 21.72 19.59 12.01
C VAL A 95 21.06 20.80 11.35
N PRO A 96 21.79 21.61 10.56
CA PRO A 96 21.20 22.72 9.82
C PRO A 96 20.04 22.26 8.95
N ALA A 97 18.89 22.96 9.03
CA ALA A 97 17.69 22.54 8.32
C ALA A 97 17.03 23.69 7.55
N ILE A 98 16.54 23.35 6.34
CA ILE A 98 15.85 24.28 5.43
C ILE A 98 14.46 23.72 5.18
N SER A 99 13.45 24.58 5.25
CA SER A 99 12.08 24.25 4.87
C SER A 99 11.73 24.90 3.53
N LEU A 100 11.16 24.11 2.63
CA LEU A 100 10.70 24.58 1.31
C LEU A 100 9.21 24.89 1.36
N GLU A 101 8.85 26.07 0.87
CA GLU A 101 7.46 26.53 0.64
C GLU A 101 6.56 26.63 1.89
N THR A 102 7.04 26.22 3.06
CA THR A 102 6.35 26.40 4.36
C THR A 102 7.34 26.88 5.41
N ALA A 103 7.02 27.97 6.09
CA ALA A 103 7.88 28.50 7.14
C ALA A 103 7.66 27.76 8.47
N PHE A 104 8.77 27.38 9.15
CA PHE A 104 8.75 26.81 10.49
C PHE A 104 9.76 27.51 11.38
N ASP A 105 9.38 27.76 12.63
CA ASP A 105 10.26 28.37 13.61
C ASP A 105 11.57 27.57 13.81
N GLY A 106 12.69 28.26 13.67
CA GLY A 106 14.02 27.70 13.86
C GLY A 106 14.61 26.99 12.63
N LEU A 107 13.93 26.99 11.49
CA LEU A 107 14.45 26.51 10.20
C LEU A 107 14.64 27.69 9.25
N HIS A 108 15.61 27.57 8.32
CA HIS A 108 15.68 28.50 7.19
C HIS A 108 14.51 28.22 6.23
N PHE A 109 13.88 29.27 5.74
CA PHE A 109 12.76 29.17 4.79
C PHE A 109 13.23 29.55 3.38
N VAL A 110 12.81 28.77 2.38
CA VAL A 110 12.94 29.09 0.96
C VAL A 110 11.61 28.86 0.26
N GLY A 111 11.08 29.89 -0.40
CA GLY A 111 9.85 29.78 -1.15
C GLY A 111 9.61 31.01 -2.02
N ILE A 112 8.41 31.14 -2.55
CA ILE A 112 7.97 32.40 -3.17
C ILE A 112 7.14 33.20 -2.17
N ASP A 113 7.04 34.51 -2.41
CA ASP A 113 6.09 35.34 -1.70
C ASP A 113 4.69 35.12 -2.28
N ASN A 114 3.96 34.15 -1.70
CA ASN A 114 2.58 33.82 -2.10
C ASN A 114 1.63 35.00 -1.86
N TYR A 115 1.90 35.79 -0.82
CA TYR A 115 1.08 36.95 -0.48
C TYR A 115 1.25 38.01 -1.54
N ASP A 116 2.46 38.50 -1.79
CA ASP A 116 2.72 39.57 -2.76
C ASP A 116 2.29 39.16 -4.17
N ALA A 117 2.53 37.90 -4.56
CA ALA A 117 2.14 37.40 -5.87
C ALA A 117 0.60 37.37 -6.07
N MET A 118 -0.17 36.98 -5.08
CA MET A 118 -1.63 36.96 -5.17
C MET A 118 -2.21 38.36 -5.02
N TYR A 119 -1.58 39.21 -4.18
CA TYR A 119 -1.94 40.63 -4.06
C TYR A 119 -1.79 41.34 -5.40
N ASP A 120 -0.66 41.18 -6.10
CA ASP A 120 -0.41 41.75 -7.42
C ASP A 120 -1.42 41.23 -8.47
N MET A 121 -1.78 39.95 -8.42
CA MET A 121 -2.79 39.37 -9.29
C MET A 121 -4.16 40.00 -9.06
N THR A 122 -4.58 40.14 -7.80
CA THR A 122 -5.87 40.75 -7.41
C THR A 122 -5.90 42.22 -7.79
N ARG A 123 -4.83 42.98 -7.47
CA ARG A 123 -4.67 44.37 -7.84
C ARG A 123 -4.79 44.58 -9.34
N HIS A 124 -4.16 43.75 -10.16
CA HIS A 124 -4.28 43.81 -11.61
C HIS A 124 -5.73 43.70 -12.08
N MET A 125 -6.53 42.79 -11.49
CA MET A 125 -7.93 42.63 -11.84
C MET A 125 -8.74 43.87 -11.50
N ILE A 126 -8.44 44.51 -10.37
CA ILE A 126 -9.11 45.74 -9.93
C ILE A 126 -8.68 46.96 -10.79
N GLU A 127 -7.38 47.24 -10.86
CA GLU A 127 -6.87 48.47 -11.50
C GLU A 127 -6.95 48.40 -13.02
N LYS A 128 -6.57 47.30 -13.63
CA LYS A 128 -6.49 47.18 -15.09
C LYS A 128 -7.84 46.84 -15.74
N HIS A 129 -8.62 45.98 -15.07
CA HIS A 129 -9.88 45.49 -15.61
C HIS A 129 -11.14 46.05 -14.93
N GLY A 130 -10.96 46.87 -13.88
CA GLY A 130 -12.05 47.50 -13.18
C GLY A 130 -12.99 46.57 -12.44
N ALA A 131 -12.50 45.37 -12.06
CA ALA A 131 -13.29 44.41 -11.35
C ALA A 131 -13.68 44.93 -9.96
N LYS A 132 -14.97 44.84 -9.63
CA LYS A 132 -15.53 45.29 -8.35
C LYS A 132 -16.17 44.14 -7.57
N LYS A 133 -16.84 43.22 -8.26
CA LYS A 133 -17.39 41.99 -7.68
C LYS A 133 -16.47 40.84 -8.07
N VAL A 134 -15.76 40.30 -7.10
CA VAL A 134 -14.76 39.25 -7.34
C VAL A 134 -15.04 38.05 -6.46
N TRP A 135 -15.11 36.90 -7.04
CA TRP A 135 -15.17 35.62 -6.31
C TRP A 135 -13.78 35.00 -6.19
N TYR A 136 -13.57 34.22 -5.12
CA TYR A 136 -12.31 33.56 -4.86
C TYR A 136 -12.50 32.07 -4.64
N LEU A 137 -11.79 31.23 -5.44
CA LEU A 137 -11.67 29.80 -5.21
C LEU A 137 -10.34 29.51 -4.54
N ALA A 138 -10.40 29.28 -3.24
CA ALA A 138 -9.26 28.97 -2.39
C ALA A 138 -8.81 27.53 -2.51
N GLY A 139 -7.59 27.23 -2.06
CA GLY A 139 -7.11 25.89 -1.79
C GLY A 139 -7.54 25.39 -0.40
N PRO A 140 -6.94 24.26 0.09
CA PRO A 140 -7.26 23.69 1.39
C PRO A 140 -7.02 24.66 2.54
N LYS A 141 -7.91 24.65 3.53
CA LYS A 141 -7.88 25.58 4.66
C LYS A 141 -6.65 25.46 5.55
N ASP A 142 -6.07 24.27 5.60
CA ASP A 142 -4.88 23.92 6.39
C ASP A 142 -3.56 24.04 5.60
N ASN A 143 -3.62 24.39 4.32
CA ASN A 143 -2.45 24.59 3.50
C ASN A 143 -1.90 26.03 3.62
N TYR A 144 -0.63 26.16 4.01
CA TYR A 144 0.04 27.45 4.23
C TYR A 144 -0.03 28.39 3.01
N GLU A 145 0.30 27.88 1.80
CA GLU A 145 0.26 28.69 0.58
C GLU A 145 -1.15 29.17 0.26
N ALA A 146 -2.17 28.30 0.47
CA ALA A 146 -3.58 28.67 0.26
C ALA A 146 -4.03 29.76 1.24
N GLN A 147 -3.58 29.70 2.49
CA GLN A 147 -3.88 30.73 3.50
C GLN A 147 -3.25 32.07 3.14
N GLU A 148 -1.98 32.11 2.75
CA GLU A 148 -1.30 33.35 2.36
C GLU A 148 -1.94 33.97 1.11
N ARG A 149 -2.28 33.17 0.10
CA ARG A 149 -2.98 33.65 -1.10
C ARG A 149 -4.38 34.19 -0.78
N CYS A 150 -5.14 33.50 0.09
CA CYS A 150 -6.46 33.93 0.50
C CYS A 150 -6.39 35.23 1.30
N ARG A 151 -5.44 35.37 2.24
CA ARG A 151 -5.19 36.60 3.01
C ARG A 151 -4.86 37.77 2.08
N ALA A 152 -3.97 37.58 1.12
CA ALA A 152 -3.59 38.60 0.14
C ALA A 152 -4.76 39.08 -0.71
N PHE A 153 -5.63 38.14 -1.15
CA PHE A 153 -6.87 38.49 -1.84
C PHE A 153 -7.78 39.40 -0.97
N MET A 154 -8.03 38.95 0.28
CA MET A 154 -8.90 39.70 1.21
C MET A 154 -8.35 41.08 1.53
N ASP A 155 -7.05 41.18 1.85
CA ASP A 155 -6.39 42.43 2.18
C ASP A 155 -6.40 43.41 0.99
N CYS A 156 -6.17 42.91 -0.24
CA CYS A 156 -6.26 43.74 -1.45
C CYS A 156 -7.68 44.25 -1.70
N MET A 157 -8.69 43.41 -1.58
CA MET A 157 -10.10 43.85 -1.73
C MET A 157 -10.48 44.90 -0.70
N ASP A 158 -10.06 44.74 0.57
CA ASP A 158 -10.32 45.68 1.65
C ASP A 158 -9.62 47.02 1.38
N GLU A 159 -8.36 47.04 0.94
CA GLU A 159 -7.60 48.26 0.63
C GLU A 159 -8.28 49.09 -0.46
N TYR A 160 -8.90 48.42 -1.46
CA TYR A 160 -9.67 49.11 -2.51
C TYR A 160 -11.13 49.40 -2.11
N GLY A 161 -11.53 49.07 -0.87
CA GLY A 161 -12.88 49.30 -0.36
C GLY A 161 -13.96 48.46 -1.07
N LEU A 162 -13.59 47.30 -1.57
CA LEU A 162 -14.47 46.36 -2.26
C LEU A 162 -14.92 45.27 -1.27
N PRO A 163 -16.24 45.18 -0.99
CA PRO A 163 -16.72 44.18 -0.03
C PRO A 163 -16.56 42.78 -0.59
N VAL A 164 -16.23 41.82 0.29
CA VAL A 164 -16.20 40.37 0.04
C VAL A 164 -17.07 39.72 1.08
N ASP A 165 -18.14 39.07 0.66
CA ASP A 165 -19.01 38.33 1.55
C ASP A 165 -18.49 36.87 1.70
N ASP A 166 -18.92 36.16 2.76
CA ASP A 166 -18.51 34.75 2.99
C ASP A 166 -18.91 33.85 1.81
N GLU A 167 -19.97 34.21 1.08
CA GLU A 167 -20.46 33.49 -0.10
C GLU A 167 -19.57 33.71 -1.35
N ASP A 168 -18.70 34.69 -1.35
CA ASP A 168 -17.78 35.01 -2.45
C ASP A 168 -16.49 34.15 -2.39
N VAL A 169 -16.24 33.44 -1.27
CA VAL A 169 -15.02 32.65 -1.03
C VAL A 169 -15.36 31.18 -0.77
N LEU A 170 -14.85 30.32 -1.61
CA LEU A 170 -15.03 28.88 -1.48
C LEU A 170 -13.69 28.15 -1.39
N PHE A 171 -13.59 27.19 -0.49
CA PHE A 171 -12.38 26.38 -0.28
C PHE A 171 -12.50 25.00 -0.95
N GLY A 172 -11.42 24.52 -1.60
CA GLY A 172 -11.31 23.24 -2.27
C GLY A 172 -9.92 22.63 -2.14
N ASP A 173 -9.62 21.54 -2.88
CA ASP A 173 -8.38 20.76 -2.78
C ASP A 173 -7.38 21.04 -3.93
N PHE A 174 -7.41 22.19 -4.55
CA PHE A 174 -6.58 22.52 -5.71
C PHE A 174 -6.81 21.62 -6.95
N SER A 175 -7.87 20.84 -7.00
CA SER A 175 -8.14 19.93 -8.12
C SER A 175 -8.92 20.61 -9.26
N PHE A 176 -8.86 20.01 -10.44
CA PHE A 176 -9.70 20.42 -11.56
C PHE A 176 -11.20 20.25 -11.23
N ASN A 177 -11.56 19.15 -10.56
CA ASN A 177 -12.96 18.89 -10.20
C ASN A 177 -13.49 19.93 -9.22
N ASP A 178 -12.66 20.39 -8.27
CA ASP A 178 -13.06 21.47 -7.36
C ASP A 178 -13.25 22.80 -8.09
N GLY A 179 -12.53 23.04 -9.17
CA GLY A 179 -12.78 24.18 -10.05
C GLY A 179 -14.16 24.09 -10.71
N VAL A 180 -14.56 22.90 -11.16
CA VAL A 180 -15.88 22.63 -11.77
C VAL A 180 -16.99 22.77 -10.73
N THR A 181 -16.90 22.01 -9.62
CA THR A 181 -17.93 21.97 -8.58
C THR A 181 -18.00 23.26 -7.79
N GLY A 182 -16.85 23.87 -7.50
CA GLY A 182 -16.75 25.13 -6.79
C GLY A 182 -17.38 26.28 -7.55
N PHE A 183 -17.23 26.33 -8.88
CA PHE A 183 -17.94 27.31 -9.69
C PHE A 183 -19.47 27.12 -9.62
N GLU A 184 -19.96 25.90 -9.66
CA GLU A 184 -21.37 25.61 -9.47
C GLU A 184 -21.88 26.00 -8.07
N GLU A 185 -21.08 25.78 -7.03
CA GLU A 185 -21.43 26.17 -5.66
C GLU A 185 -21.49 27.69 -5.48
N LEU A 186 -20.53 28.42 -6.04
CA LEU A 186 -20.57 29.88 -6.09
C LEU A 186 -21.81 30.40 -6.81
N LEU A 187 -22.18 29.79 -7.94
CA LEU A 187 -23.42 30.15 -8.64
C LEU A 187 -24.67 29.87 -7.78
N ARG A 188 -24.70 28.75 -7.02
CA ARG A 188 -25.82 28.41 -6.12
C ARG A 188 -25.91 29.40 -4.94
N ALA A 189 -24.78 29.74 -4.33
CA ALA A 189 -24.73 30.73 -3.24
C ALA A 189 -25.32 32.07 -3.66
N HIS A 190 -25.13 32.45 -4.92
CA HIS A 190 -25.65 33.71 -5.48
C HIS A 190 -27.02 33.57 -6.18
N GLY A 191 -27.78 32.50 -5.90
CA GLY A 191 -29.18 32.37 -6.29
C GLY A 191 -29.46 31.57 -7.54
N HIS A 192 -28.46 30.90 -8.11
CA HIS A 192 -28.71 29.95 -9.21
C HIS A 192 -29.25 28.62 -8.67
N THR A 193 -30.54 28.38 -8.84
CA THR A 193 -31.15 27.07 -8.59
C THR A 193 -30.85 26.16 -9.78
N CYS A 194 -29.80 25.34 -9.68
CA CYS A 194 -29.50 24.34 -10.67
C CYS A 194 -30.72 23.45 -10.96
N ILE A 195 -31.23 23.50 -12.18
CA ILE A 195 -32.09 22.46 -12.68
C ILE A 195 -31.22 21.22 -12.71
N LYS A 196 -31.55 20.21 -11.90
CA LYS A 196 -30.92 18.90 -12.00
C LYS A 196 -31.21 18.37 -13.39
N HIS A 197 -30.25 18.44 -14.29
CA HIS A 197 -30.28 17.61 -15.48
C HIS A 197 -30.24 16.17 -15.00
N GLU A 198 -31.31 15.43 -15.24
CA GLU A 198 -31.30 13.98 -15.19
C GLU A 198 -30.09 13.49 -16.00
N LYS A 199 -29.40 12.52 -15.45
CA LYS A 199 -28.19 11.88 -15.96
C LYS A 199 -28.23 11.67 -17.48
N ASP A 200 -27.65 12.56 -18.25
CA ASP A 200 -27.27 12.33 -19.63
C ASP A 200 -26.05 13.22 -19.98
N GLY A 201 -24.92 12.85 -19.46
CA GLY A 201 -23.60 13.28 -19.87
C GLY A 201 -22.56 12.34 -19.24
N PRO A 202 -21.50 11.96 -19.95
CA PRO A 202 -20.51 11.07 -19.38
C PRO A 202 -19.97 11.69 -18.10
N ASP A 203 -20.04 10.92 -17.04
CA ASP A 203 -19.31 11.16 -15.79
C ASP A 203 -17.81 11.30 -16.17
N TYR A 204 -17.29 12.51 -16.19
CA TYR A 204 -15.87 12.73 -16.37
C TYR A 204 -15.13 12.30 -15.10
N GLY A 205 -15.27 11.04 -14.73
CA GLY A 205 -14.30 10.30 -13.93
C GLY A 205 -12.97 10.42 -14.65
N GLY A 206 -11.91 10.66 -13.92
CA GLY A 206 -10.60 11.09 -14.37
C GLY A 206 -10.04 10.45 -15.67
N PRO A 207 -8.85 10.76 -16.14
CA PRO A 207 -8.35 10.55 -17.50
C PRO A 207 -8.32 9.10 -18.04
N ALA A 208 -9.02 8.16 -17.39
CA ALA A 208 -9.07 6.73 -17.75
C ALA A 208 -10.22 6.31 -18.68
N GLU A 209 -11.19 7.16 -19.02
CA GLU A 209 -12.38 6.73 -19.79
C GLU A 209 -12.58 7.40 -21.16
N VAL A 210 -11.56 7.98 -21.76
CA VAL A 210 -11.67 8.57 -23.12
C VAL A 210 -11.41 7.52 -24.24
N TYR A 211 -11.14 6.27 -23.92
CA TYR A 211 -10.93 5.20 -24.92
C TYR A 211 -12.02 4.11 -24.88
N GLY A 212 -13.28 4.53 -25.06
CA GLY A 212 -14.39 3.61 -25.29
C GLY A 212 -15.22 4.04 -26.52
N GLU A 213 -15.15 3.20 -27.57
CA GLU A 213 -16.06 3.16 -28.71
C GLU A 213 -15.88 4.13 -29.89
N ILE A 214 -14.83 3.90 -30.68
CA ILE A 214 -14.96 4.01 -32.14
C ILE A 214 -15.20 2.59 -32.67
N THR A 215 -16.44 2.12 -32.63
CA THR A 215 -16.86 0.95 -33.40
C THR A 215 -18.07 1.32 -34.23
N SER A 216 -17.83 1.36 -35.55
CA SER A 216 -18.78 1.11 -36.66
C SER A 216 -20.26 1.45 -36.39
N GLY A 217 -20.67 2.66 -36.69
CA GLY A 217 -22.07 3.01 -36.84
C GLY A 217 -22.63 2.47 -38.12
N SER A 218 -23.62 1.59 -38.05
CA SER A 218 -24.58 1.36 -39.11
C SER A 218 -25.63 2.49 -39.12
N PHE A 219 -25.69 3.22 -40.20
CA PHE A 219 -26.78 4.14 -40.44
C PHE A 219 -28.11 3.37 -40.48
N ALA A 220 -29.02 3.71 -39.60
CA ALA A 220 -30.40 3.34 -39.69
C ALA A 220 -31.26 4.62 -39.72
N ASP A 221 -31.96 4.84 -40.82
CA ASP A 221 -32.95 5.86 -41.01
C ASP A 221 -34.05 5.80 -39.93
N SER A 222 -34.22 6.86 -39.16
CA SER A 222 -35.40 7.10 -38.36
C SER A 222 -35.80 8.58 -38.42
N ALA A 223 -37.09 8.81 -38.53
CA ALA A 223 -37.79 10.00 -38.93
C ALA A 223 -37.40 11.34 -38.27
N PRO A 224 -37.37 12.45 -39.05
CA PRO A 224 -36.76 13.73 -38.59
C PRO A 224 -37.64 14.67 -37.76
N ASP A 225 -38.91 14.38 -37.47
CA ASP A 225 -39.83 15.42 -36.98
C ASP A 225 -40.08 15.46 -35.47
N ALA A 226 -39.69 14.45 -34.70
CA ALA A 226 -39.86 14.46 -33.24
C ALA A 226 -38.60 14.95 -32.47
N GLU A 227 -37.40 14.77 -33.03
CA GLU A 227 -36.14 15.23 -32.45
C GLU A 227 -35.93 16.75 -32.59
N ALA A 228 -36.47 17.36 -33.68
CA ALA A 228 -36.29 18.81 -33.91
C ALA A 228 -37.08 19.69 -32.91
N SER A 229 -38.26 19.25 -32.44
CA SER A 229 -39.07 20.02 -31.48
C SER A 229 -38.47 19.92 -30.03
N ASN A 230 -37.95 18.77 -29.63
CA ASN A 230 -37.31 18.60 -28.35
C ASN A 230 -35.96 19.36 -28.26
N ASN A 231 -35.20 19.44 -29.35
CA ASN A 231 -33.96 20.20 -29.40
C ASN A 231 -34.22 21.72 -29.34
N ALA A 232 -35.27 22.24 -29.94
CA ALA A 232 -35.61 23.66 -29.89
C ALA A 232 -36.04 24.11 -28.48
N GLU A 233 -36.87 23.33 -27.78
CA GLU A 233 -37.25 23.63 -26.40
C GLU A 233 -36.06 23.49 -25.41
N MET A 234 -35.15 22.52 -25.64
CA MET A 234 -33.92 22.40 -24.87
C MET A 234 -32.95 23.59 -25.09
N ASP A 235 -32.83 24.05 -26.32
CA ASP A 235 -32.00 25.21 -26.66
C ASP A 235 -32.58 26.51 -26.09
N GLU A 236 -33.89 26.69 -26.08
CA GLU A 236 -34.56 27.85 -25.48
C GLU A 236 -34.37 27.87 -23.94
N ARG A 237 -34.51 26.75 -23.24
CA ARG A 237 -34.23 26.62 -21.81
C ARG A 237 -32.78 26.88 -21.47
N ARG A 238 -31.82 26.39 -22.26
CA ARG A 238 -30.38 26.67 -22.09
C ARG A 238 -30.09 28.17 -22.28
N LEU A 239 -30.76 28.85 -23.19
CA LEU A 239 -30.63 30.28 -23.39
C LEU A 239 -31.16 31.08 -22.18
N GLU A 240 -32.32 30.70 -21.64
CA GLU A 240 -32.91 31.32 -20.44
C GLU A 240 -32.02 31.11 -19.22
N GLU A 241 -31.54 29.90 -19.01
CA GLU A 241 -30.64 29.59 -17.91
C GLU A 241 -29.33 30.40 -17.99
N ARG A 242 -28.76 30.49 -19.18
CA ARG A 242 -27.56 31.32 -19.43
C ARG A 242 -27.78 32.81 -19.12
N GLU A 243 -28.93 33.37 -19.45
CA GLU A 243 -29.26 34.76 -19.14
C GLU A 243 -29.48 34.97 -17.62
N ILE A 244 -30.01 34.00 -16.92
CA ILE A 244 -30.13 34.05 -15.44
C ILE A 244 -28.73 34.03 -14.81
N VAL A 245 -27.87 33.06 -15.24
CA VAL A 245 -26.50 32.94 -14.74
C VAL A 245 -25.71 34.24 -14.97
N ARG A 246 -25.80 34.86 -16.16
CA ARG A 246 -25.09 36.09 -16.47
C ARG A 246 -25.39 37.24 -15.52
N LYS A 247 -26.60 37.29 -14.95
CA LYS A 247 -27.01 38.40 -14.03
C LYS A 247 -26.36 38.29 -12.65
N ILE A 248 -25.91 37.12 -12.27
CA ILE A 248 -25.30 36.88 -10.94
C ILE A 248 -23.79 36.83 -11.00
N LEU A 249 -23.20 36.64 -12.21
CA LEU A 249 -21.75 36.52 -12.36
C LEU A 249 -20.97 37.65 -11.72
N PRO A 250 -19.76 37.38 -11.20
CA PRO A 250 -18.81 38.39 -10.79
C PRO A 250 -18.13 39.02 -12.01
N ASP A 251 -17.38 40.10 -11.80
CA ASP A 251 -16.50 40.66 -12.83
C ASP A 251 -15.28 39.74 -13.08
N ALA A 252 -14.84 39.04 -12.00
CA ALA A 252 -13.73 38.14 -12.06
C ALA A 252 -13.83 36.98 -11.02
N ILE A 253 -13.26 35.84 -11.35
CA ILE A 253 -13.00 34.75 -10.42
C ILE A 253 -11.49 34.58 -10.32
N ILE A 254 -10.95 34.73 -9.12
CA ILE A 254 -9.56 34.52 -8.81
C ILE A 254 -9.43 33.13 -8.19
N CYS A 255 -8.62 32.29 -8.81
CA CYS A 255 -8.39 30.91 -8.38
C CYS A 255 -7.03 30.77 -7.73
N ALA A 256 -6.97 30.04 -6.63
CA ALA A 256 -5.73 29.82 -5.89
C ALA A 256 -4.69 28.99 -6.67
N ASN A 257 -5.12 28.26 -7.74
CA ASN A 257 -4.21 27.62 -8.68
C ASN A 257 -4.82 27.46 -10.09
N ASP A 258 -4.00 27.00 -11.04
CA ASP A 258 -4.40 26.82 -12.43
C ASP A 258 -5.38 25.67 -12.65
N ASN A 259 -5.35 24.62 -11.82
CA ASN A 259 -6.32 23.53 -11.94
C ASN A 259 -7.74 24.02 -11.69
N LEU A 260 -7.92 24.80 -10.63
CA LEU A 260 -9.19 25.44 -10.31
C LEU A 260 -9.63 26.36 -11.47
N ALA A 261 -8.70 27.19 -11.99
CA ALA A 261 -9.00 28.12 -13.09
C ALA A 261 -9.44 27.39 -14.36
N VAL A 262 -8.78 26.32 -14.76
CA VAL A 262 -9.15 25.48 -15.91
C VAL A 262 -10.50 24.81 -15.66
N GLY A 263 -10.76 24.32 -14.43
CA GLY A 263 -12.07 23.74 -14.05
C GLY A 263 -13.22 24.75 -14.19
N VAL A 264 -13.03 25.98 -13.69
CA VAL A 264 -13.99 27.10 -13.85
C VAL A 264 -14.25 27.39 -15.32
N CYS A 265 -13.18 27.54 -16.13
CA CYS A 265 -13.33 27.84 -17.56
C CYS A 265 -14.05 26.72 -18.30
N ASN A 266 -13.72 25.46 -18.02
CA ASN A 266 -14.38 24.28 -18.61
C ASN A 266 -15.88 24.25 -18.28
N ARG A 267 -16.23 24.49 -17.00
CA ARG A 267 -17.63 24.52 -16.59
C ARG A 267 -18.38 25.72 -17.16
N ALA A 268 -17.75 26.87 -17.24
CA ALA A 268 -18.32 28.05 -17.89
C ALA A 268 -18.65 27.78 -19.36
N GLU A 269 -17.74 27.15 -20.10
CA GLU A 269 -17.98 26.77 -21.50
C GLU A 269 -19.15 25.79 -21.63
N ALA A 270 -19.25 24.78 -20.76
CA ALA A 270 -20.37 23.84 -20.74
C ALA A 270 -21.73 24.52 -20.47
N LEU A 271 -21.74 25.63 -19.71
CA LEU A 271 -22.92 26.47 -19.49
C LEU A 271 -23.14 27.52 -20.61
N GLY A 272 -22.31 27.50 -21.65
CA GLY A 272 -22.39 28.44 -22.77
C GLY A 272 -21.90 29.86 -22.41
N LEU A 273 -21.15 30.03 -21.31
CA LEU A 273 -20.50 31.25 -20.92
C LEU A 273 -19.14 31.40 -21.58
N SER A 274 -18.63 32.60 -21.71
CA SER A 274 -17.37 32.89 -22.38
C SER A 274 -16.42 33.69 -21.49
N VAL A 275 -15.28 33.10 -21.19
CA VAL A 275 -14.15 33.81 -20.55
C VAL A 275 -13.28 34.40 -21.67
N PRO A 276 -12.86 35.67 -21.62
CA PRO A 276 -13.09 36.64 -20.54
C PRO A 276 -14.31 37.56 -20.75
N LYS A 277 -15.22 37.24 -21.69
CA LYS A 277 -16.31 38.18 -22.08
C LYS A 277 -17.39 38.32 -21.00
N ASP A 278 -17.86 37.21 -20.45
CA ASP A 278 -18.91 37.20 -19.44
C ASP A 278 -18.33 37.49 -18.04
N PHE A 279 -17.16 36.98 -17.74
CA PHE A 279 -16.35 37.26 -16.56
C PHE A 279 -14.88 36.85 -16.83
N LYS A 280 -13.97 37.27 -15.97
CA LYS A 280 -12.53 36.98 -16.10
C LYS A 280 -12.09 35.92 -15.13
N VAL A 281 -11.03 35.18 -15.46
CA VAL A 281 -10.47 34.12 -14.61
C VAL A 281 -8.96 34.26 -14.50
N THR A 282 -8.45 34.05 -13.28
CA THR A 282 -7.01 33.93 -13.04
C THR A 282 -6.68 32.65 -12.27
N GLY A 283 -5.49 32.13 -12.47
CA GLY A 283 -4.93 30.99 -11.76
C GLY A 283 -3.61 31.32 -11.09
N PHE A 284 -2.85 30.28 -10.74
CA PHE A 284 -1.55 30.36 -10.07
C PHE A 284 -0.76 29.08 -10.37
N ASP A 285 0.55 29.11 -10.41
CA ASP A 285 1.52 28.01 -10.62
C ASP A 285 2.10 27.90 -12.03
N ASN A 286 1.47 28.47 -13.05
CA ASN A 286 1.86 28.41 -14.47
C ASN A 286 2.06 26.95 -14.97
N PHE A 287 1.06 26.10 -14.76
CA PHE A 287 1.08 24.76 -15.32
C PHE A 287 0.94 24.78 -16.84
N ASP A 288 1.57 23.82 -17.54
CA ASP A 288 1.52 23.71 -19.00
C ASP A 288 0.09 23.73 -19.55
N LYS A 289 -0.83 23.03 -18.90
CA LYS A 289 -2.25 23.02 -19.29
C LYS A 289 -2.90 24.39 -19.26
N ALA A 290 -2.54 25.25 -18.33
CA ALA A 290 -3.03 26.63 -18.25
C ALA A 290 -2.48 27.50 -19.39
N ALA A 291 -1.23 27.29 -19.76
CA ALA A 291 -0.57 27.98 -20.86
C ALA A 291 -1.14 27.66 -22.23
N TYR A 292 -1.69 26.46 -22.42
CA TYR A 292 -2.24 25.96 -23.69
C TYR A 292 -3.75 25.78 -23.70
N TYR A 293 -4.44 26.06 -22.61
CA TYR A 293 -5.90 26.10 -22.55
C TYR A 293 -6.44 27.28 -23.41
N THR A 294 -7.69 27.20 -23.80
CA THR A 294 -8.39 28.31 -24.52
C THR A 294 -9.62 28.72 -23.73
N PRO A 295 -9.67 29.95 -23.17
CA PRO A 295 -8.64 31.00 -23.23
C PRO A 295 -7.40 30.67 -22.41
N ARG A 296 -6.22 31.11 -22.83
CA ARG A 296 -4.99 30.98 -22.07
C ARG A 296 -5.15 31.61 -20.68
N ILE A 297 -4.81 30.85 -19.64
CA ILE A 297 -5.04 31.27 -18.25
C ILE A 297 -3.99 32.30 -17.82
N THR A 298 -4.46 33.40 -17.28
CA THR A 298 -3.64 34.36 -16.53
C THR A 298 -3.19 33.74 -15.24
N THR A 299 -1.88 33.73 -14.94
CA THR A 299 -1.33 32.96 -13.85
C THR A 299 -0.06 33.59 -13.26
N VAL A 300 0.42 33.06 -12.15
CA VAL A 300 1.72 33.37 -11.56
C VAL A 300 2.70 32.25 -11.84
N SER A 301 3.83 32.60 -12.46
CA SER A 301 4.93 31.66 -12.69
C SER A 301 5.89 31.66 -11.50
N ARG A 302 6.21 30.46 -11.02
CA ARG A 302 7.28 30.21 -10.05
C ARG A 302 8.23 29.14 -10.59
N ILE A 303 9.54 29.43 -10.57
CA ILE A 303 10.57 28.52 -11.07
C ILE A 303 11.05 27.69 -9.88
N ARG A 304 10.50 26.49 -9.70
CA ARG A 304 10.79 25.62 -8.54
C ARG A 304 12.24 25.16 -8.48
N GLU A 305 12.91 24.99 -9.61
CA GLU A 305 14.34 24.69 -9.67
C GLU A 305 15.17 25.76 -8.93
N LYS A 306 14.75 27.03 -8.99
CA LYS A 306 15.41 28.11 -8.25
C LYS A 306 15.25 27.95 -6.73
N ILE A 307 14.12 27.41 -6.25
CA ILE A 307 13.91 27.12 -4.81
C ILE A 307 14.94 26.07 -4.35
N GLY A 308 15.11 25.00 -5.12
CA GLY A 308 16.14 24.00 -4.84
C GLY A 308 17.56 24.54 -4.91
N ALA A 309 17.85 25.39 -5.90
CA ALA A 309 19.17 26.04 -6.06
C ALA A 309 19.46 27.00 -4.89
N GLU A 310 18.49 27.76 -4.44
CA GLU A 310 18.62 28.68 -3.28
C GLU A 310 18.85 27.87 -1.98
N ALA A 311 18.15 26.77 -1.79
CA ALA A 311 18.40 25.88 -0.65
C ALA A 311 19.84 25.35 -0.67
N ALA A 312 20.39 25.01 -1.84
CA ALA A 312 21.79 24.64 -1.97
C ALA A 312 22.74 25.79 -1.63
N GLU A 313 22.45 27.00 -2.09
CA GLU A 313 23.25 28.21 -1.78
C GLU A 313 23.27 28.49 -0.28
N ILE A 314 22.13 28.44 0.39
CA ILE A 314 22.00 28.62 1.84
C ILE A 314 22.82 27.54 2.56
N MET A 315 22.70 26.29 2.15
CA MET A 315 23.42 25.17 2.78
C MET A 315 24.95 25.33 2.63
N LEU A 316 25.42 25.72 1.44
CA LEU A 316 26.83 25.99 1.18
C LEU A 316 27.35 27.14 2.04
N ASN A 317 26.55 28.20 2.22
CA ASN A 317 26.90 29.33 3.08
C ASN A 317 26.99 28.93 4.55
N ILE A 318 26.07 28.13 5.06
CA ILE A 318 26.12 27.59 6.43
C ILE A 318 27.41 26.79 6.65
N TRP A 319 27.76 25.90 5.72
CA TRP A 319 28.98 25.09 5.81
C TRP A 319 30.26 25.92 5.71
N ALA A 320 30.21 27.06 5.01
CA ALA A 320 31.31 28.02 4.98
C ALA A 320 31.45 28.86 6.28
N GLY A 321 30.54 28.68 7.24
CA GLY A 321 30.51 29.43 8.49
C GLY A 321 29.86 30.80 8.37
N ASN A 322 29.14 31.06 7.28
CA ASN A 322 28.33 32.25 7.10
C ASN A 322 26.99 32.07 7.84
N ASN A 323 26.31 33.17 8.12
CA ASN A 323 24.97 33.16 8.72
C ASN A 323 23.99 33.76 7.68
N PRO A 324 23.44 32.96 6.76
CA PRO A 324 22.49 33.45 5.78
C PRO A 324 21.17 33.87 6.44
N ASP A 325 20.39 34.70 5.73
CA ASP A 325 19.06 35.12 6.20
C ASP A 325 18.17 33.90 6.49
N THR A 326 17.30 34.04 7.49
CA THR A 326 16.41 32.96 7.91
C THR A 326 15.26 32.72 6.90
N SER A 327 15.00 33.66 6.00
CA SER A 327 13.98 33.57 4.97
C SER A 327 14.51 34.10 3.65
N SER A 328 14.38 33.30 2.60
CA SER A 328 14.74 33.64 1.23
C SER A 328 13.52 33.46 0.31
N TYR A 329 13.19 34.54 -0.40
CA TYR A 329 12.08 34.54 -1.35
C TYR A 329 12.61 34.53 -2.78
N ILE A 330 12.12 33.60 -3.59
CA ILE A 330 12.44 33.51 -5.01
C ILE A 330 11.47 34.41 -5.79
N ASP A 331 11.99 35.13 -6.79
CA ASP A 331 11.19 35.96 -7.67
C ASP A 331 10.06 35.18 -8.34
N TYR A 332 8.88 35.77 -8.35
CA TYR A 332 7.73 35.31 -9.14
C TYR A 332 7.50 36.24 -10.34
N ASN A 333 6.68 35.80 -11.29
CA ASN A 333 6.27 36.60 -12.44
C ASN A 333 4.79 36.39 -12.74
N CYS A 334 4.01 37.48 -12.72
CA CYS A 334 2.62 37.44 -13.15
C CYS A 334 2.54 37.44 -14.68
N ILE A 335 1.87 36.46 -15.24
CA ILE A 335 1.68 36.26 -16.68
C ILE A 335 0.22 36.59 -17.02
N PHE A 336 0.00 37.79 -17.55
CA PHE A 336 -1.33 38.25 -17.91
C PHE A 336 -1.67 37.89 -19.35
N THR A 337 -2.79 37.16 -19.54
CA THR A 337 -3.15 36.56 -20.82
C THR A 337 -4.64 36.70 -21.16
N GLU A 338 -5.16 35.83 -22.02
CA GLU A 338 -6.52 35.92 -22.57
C GLU A 338 -7.62 35.83 -21.52
N SER A 339 -7.46 34.99 -20.48
CA SER A 339 -8.52 34.75 -19.49
C SER A 339 -8.84 35.93 -18.59
N CYS A 340 -7.93 36.89 -18.43
CA CYS A 340 -8.21 38.16 -17.78
C CYS A 340 -8.61 39.28 -18.78
N GLY A 341 -8.46 39.02 -20.08
CA GLY A 341 -8.73 40.01 -21.14
C GLY A 341 -7.48 40.78 -21.61
N CYS A 342 -6.29 40.45 -21.11
CA CYS A 342 -5.03 40.90 -21.69
C CYS A 342 -4.68 40.01 -22.90
N GLY A 343 -4.15 40.60 -23.94
CA GLY A 343 -3.69 39.84 -25.10
C GLY A 343 -2.44 39.04 -24.79
N ALA A 344 -2.25 37.86 -25.41
CA ALA A 344 -1.02 37.10 -25.27
C ALA A 344 0.12 37.75 -26.08
N ASP A 345 1.13 38.26 -25.41
CA ASP A 345 2.29 38.89 -26.06
C ASP A 345 3.28 37.91 -26.70
N ALA A 346 3.18 36.62 -26.39
CA ALA A 346 4.10 35.59 -26.89
C ALA A 346 3.34 34.57 -27.76
N MET A 347 3.80 34.37 -29.00
CA MET A 347 3.41 33.22 -29.81
C MET A 347 3.98 31.94 -29.18
N LEU A 348 3.12 31.20 -28.49
CA LEU A 348 3.45 29.83 -28.06
C LEU A 348 3.59 28.96 -29.32
N ASN A 349 4.63 28.11 -29.36
CA ASN A 349 4.78 27.13 -30.42
C ASN A 349 3.83 25.96 -30.20
N GLY A 350 2.55 26.12 -30.56
CA GLY A 350 1.53 25.10 -30.39
C GLY A 350 1.84 23.78 -31.12
N ARG A 351 2.63 23.81 -32.21
CA ARG A 351 3.09 22.59 -32.90
C ARG A 351 4.11 21.82 -32.05
N GLN A 352 5.02 22.53 -31.38
CA GLN A 352 5.99 21.88 -30.49
C GLN A 352 5.29 21.31 -29.25
N TYR A 353 4.34 22.04 -28.69
CA TYR A 353 3.51 21.54 -27.59
C TYR A 353 2.74 20.29 -27.99
N LEU A 354 2.00 20.31 -29.10
CA LEU A 354 1.27 19.14 -29.59
C LEU A 354 2.19 17.95 -29.83
N LYS A 355 3.37 18.17 -30.40
CA LYS A 355 4.39 17.13 -30.56
C LYS A 355 4.81 16.55 -29.22
N ASN A 356 5.14 17.39 -28.25
CA ASN A 356 5.56 16.97 -26.91
C ASN A 356 4.41 16.23 -26.20
N TYR A 357 3.17 16.71 -26.34
CA TYR A 357 1.99 16.07 -25.79
C TYR A 357 1.77 14.68 -26.37
N ILE A 358 1.82 14.54 -27.71
CA ILE A 358 1.69 13.24 -28.40
C ILE A 358 2.81 12.28 -27.94
N MET A 359 4.06 12.76 -27.89
CA MET A 359 5.17 11.93 -27.41
C MET A 359 4.98 11.52 -25.97
N GLY A 360 4.47 12.40 -25.10
CA GLY A 360 4.14 12.07 -23.72
C GLY A 360 2.99 11.06 -23.59
N VAL A 361 2.02 11.05 -24.52
CA VAL A 361 0.97 10.01 -24.57
C VAL A 361 1.58 8.67 -24.96
N VAL A 362 2.39 8.62 -26.02
CA VAL A 362 3.07 7.39 -26.48
C VAL A 362 3.96 6.82 -25.38
N GLU A 363 4.77 7.65 -24.76
CA GLU A 363 5.62 7.23 -23.63
C GLU A 363 4.79 6.68 -22.46
N ARG A 364 3.63 7.26 -22.19
CA ARG A 364 2.71 6.77 -21.12
C ARG A 364 2.13 5.42 -21.47
N GLU A 365 1.71 5.20 -22.72
CA GLU A 365 1.25 3.89 -23.19
C GLU A 365 2.32 2.81 -23.03
N GLU A 366 3.59 3.11 -23.40
CA GLU A 366 4.73 2.19 -23.19
C GLU A 366 5.00 1.90 -21.71
N ILE A 367 4.84 2.92 -20.85
CA ILE A 367 4.98 2.79 -19.40
C ILE A 367 3.85 1.92 -18.82
N ASP A 368 2.61 2.16 -19.25
CA ASP A 368 1.44 1.40 -18.78
C ASP A 368 1.56 -0.08 -19.18
N GLU A 369 1.99 -0.38 -20.41
CA GLU A 369 2.27 -1.75 -20.86
C GLU A 369 3.39 -2.39 -20.02
N SER A 370 4.50 -1.68 -19.81
CA SER A 370 5.62 -2.17 -19.00
C SER A 370 5.20 -2.42 -17.53
N THR A 371 4.34 -1.58 -17.00
CA THR A 371 3.81 -1.72 -15.63
C THR A 371 2.90 -2.94 -15.53
N LEU A 372 2.03 -3.16 -16.52
CA LEU A 372 1.18 -4.36 -16.58
C LEU A 372 2.01 -5.65 -16.66
N ASP A 373 3.04 -5.68 -17.48
CA ASP A 373 3.95 -6.81 -17.58
C ASP A 373 4.69 -7.05 -16.26
N PHE A 374 5.13 -6.00 -15.60
CA PHE A 374 5.77 -6.07 -14.29
C PHE A 374 4.83 -6.61 -13.22
N THR A 375 3.60 -6.09 -13.13
CA THR A 375 2.55 -6.58 -12.21
C THR A 375 2.24 -8.06 -12.47
N HIS A 376 2.19 -8.46 -13.76
CA HIS A 376 1.98 -9.85 -14.12
C HIS A 376 3.16 -10.77 -13.70
N LEU A 377 4.39 -10.30 -13.85
CA LEU A 377 5.57 -11.02 -13.36
C LEU A 377 5.52 -11.18 -11.83
N LEU A 378 5.22 -10.10 -11.09
CA LEU A 378 5.08 -10.13 -9.64
C LEU A 378 3.98 -11.10 -9.18
N SER A 379 2.86 -11.16 -9.88
CA SER A 379 1.73 -12.05 -9.54
C SER A 379 2.06 -13.55 -9.66
N LYS A 380 3.09 -13.91 -10.43
CA LYS A 380 3.57 -15.29 -10.59
C LYS A 380 4.58 -15.70 -9.52
N CYS A 381 5.05 -14.78 -8.70
CA CYS A 381 6.00 -15.09 -7.64
C CYS A 381 5.33 -16.02 -6.62
N GLY A 382 5.99 -17.13 -6.33
CA GLY A 382 5.54 -18.12 -5.34
C GLY A 382 6.02 -17.82 -3.94
N ASP A 383 7.13 -17.10 -3.83
CA ASP A 383 7.82 -16.72 -2.60
C ASP A 383 8.60 -15.40 -2.78
N TYR A 384 9.21 -14.92 -1.71
CA TYR A 384 9.99 -13.68 -1.73
C TYR A 384 11.22 -13.76 -2.63
N SER A 385 11.84 -14.95 -2.77
CA SER A 385 13.02 -15.12 -3.63
C SER A 385 12.73 -14.90 -5.10
N GLY A 386 11.51 -15.22 -5.55
CA GLY A 386 11.03 -14.94 -6.90
C GLY A 386 10.76 -13.45 -7.17
N LEU A 387 10.51 -12.66 -6.13
CA LEU A 387 10.22 -11.23 -6.25
C LEU A 387 11.44 -10.44 -6.73
N TYR A 388 12.64 -10.72 -6.22
CA TYR A 388 13.83 -9.93 -6.47
C TYR A 388 14.28 -9.91 -7.94
N PRO A 389 14.27 -11.03 -8.68
CA PRO A 389 14.54 -11.02 -10.13
C PRO A 389 13.57 -10.13 -10.93
N CYS A 390 12.29 -10.06 -10.51
CA CYS A 390 11.32 -9.18 -11.16
C CYS A 390 11.69 -7.72 -10.95
N VAL A 391 12.05 -7.35 -9.72
CA VAL A 391 12.50 -5.99 -9.38
C VAL A 391 13.78 -5.64 -10.16
N GLN A 392 14.74 -6.57 -10.24
CA GLN A 392 15.96 -6.38 -11.03
C GLN A 392 15.65 -6.04 -12.49
N THR A 393 14.69 -6.72 -13.10
CA THR A 393 14.29 -6.45 -14.48
C THR A 393 13.76 -5.03 -14.63
N ALA A 394 12.90 -4.57 -13.72
CA ALA A 394 12.38 -3.20 -13.73
C ALA A 394 13.49 -2.14 -13.55
N TYR A 395 14.43 -2.38 -12.64
CA TYR A 395 15.53 -1.43 -12.40
C TYR A 395 16.59 -1.44 -13.50
N SER A 396 16.84 -2.55 -14.19
CA SER A 396 17.76 -2.58 -15.32
C SER A 396 17.30 -1.68 -16.46
N GLN A 397 15.99 -1.56 -16.67
CA GLN A 397 15.40 -0.63 -17.62
C GLN A 397 15.50 0.83 -17.17
N ALA A 398 15.55 1.07 -15.85
CA ALA A 398 15.61 2.40 -15.27
C ALA A 398 17.02 3.00 -15.18
N GLU A 399 18.06 2.31 -15.67
CA GLU A 399 19.46 2.75 -15.67
C GLU A 399 20.01 3.16 -14.29
N CYS A 400 19.48 2.58 -13.21
CA CYS A 400 19.93 2.88 -11.84
C CYS A 400 21.35 2.34 -11.61
N LYS A 401 22.22 3.15 -11.00
CA LYS A 401 23.63 2.79 -10.74
C LYS A 401 23.75 1.78 -9.59
N LYS A 402 23.01 2.00 -8.49
CA LYS A 402 22.90 1.07 -7.37
C LYS A 402 21.45 0.84 -7.01
N CYS A 403 21.16 -0.35 -6.50
CA CYS A 403 19.88 -0.67 -5.90
C CYS A 403 20.10 -1.57 -4.69
N VAL A 404 19.39 -1.29 -3.58
CA VAL A 404 19.36 -2.14 -2.41
C VAL A 404 17.94 -2.30 -1.91
N MET A 405 17.57 -3.53 -1.56
CA MET A 405 16.32 -3.82 -0.86
C MET A 405 16.65 -4.46 0.49
N VAL A 406 16.06 -3.91 1.52
CA VAL A 406 16.25 -4.35 2.91
C VAL A 406 14.88 -4.63 3.50
N VAL A 407 14.72 -5.80 4.11
CA VAL A 407 13.45 -6.21 4.71
C VAL A 407 13.67 -6.76 6.12
N ASP A 408 12.61 -6.85 6.90
CA ASP A 408 12.61 -7.57 8.17
C ASP A 408 13.05 -9.02 7.95
N ARG A 409 13.97 -9.49 8.78
CA ARG A 409 14.51 -10.85 8.69
C ARG A 409 13.44 -11.94 8.81
N SER A 410 12.37 -11.68 9.56
CA SER A 410 11.27 -12.63 9.68
C SER A 410 10.59 -12.95 8.35
N LEU A 411 10.51 -11.97 7.41
CA LEU A 411 9.98 -12.23 6.07
C LEU A 411 10.84 -13.20 5.26
N VAL A 412 12.16 -13.14 5.44
CA VAL A 412 13.10 -14.07 4.77
C VAL A 412 12.99 -15.48 5.38
N GLU A 413 12.88 -15.57 6.70
CA GLU A 413 12.73 -16.82 7.43
C GLU A 413 11.39 -17.52 7.10
N MET A 414 10.34 -16.77 6.78
CA MET A 414 9.04 -17.29 6.34
C MET A 414 9.11 -17.99 4.96
N GLY A 415 10.01 -17.57 4.08
CA GLY A 415 10.23 -18.20 2.76
C GLY A 415 11.05 -19.49 2.79
N GLY A 416 11.73 -19.81 3.91
CA GLY A 416 12.47 -21.03 4.17
C GLY A 416 11.66 -22.06 4.95
N ALA A 417 12.27 -23.17 5.38
CA ALA A 417 11.64 -24.18 6.24
C ALA A 417 11.14 -23.51 7.54
N GLY A 418 9.82 -23.35 7.63
CA GLY A 418 9.03 -22.49 8.51
C GLY A 418 9.53 -22.23 9.93
N PRO A 419 9.28 -21.03 10.43
CA PRO A 419 9.44 -20.72 11.85
C PRO A 419 8.46 -21.58 12.67
N THR A 420 8.88 -21.95 13.87
CA THR A 420 8.02 -22.62 14.85
C THR A 420 6.76 -21.81 15.10
N LEU A 421 5.62 -22.46 15.11
CA LEU A 421 4.23 -21.95 15.21
C LEU A 421 3.99 -20.74 16.16
N SER A 422 4.84 -20.49 17.13
CA SER A 422 4.63 -19.44 18.15
C SER A 422 4.96 -18.02 17.70
N ALA A 423 5.76 -17.83 16.65
CA ALA A 423 6.16 -16.49 16.18
C ALA A 423 5.23 -15.92 15.09
N ALA A 424 4.40 -16.76 14.48
CA ALA A 424 3.55 -16.39 13.34
C ALA A 424 2.24 -15.71 13.72
N TYR A 425 1.84 -15.76 14.99
CA TYR A 425 0.56 -15.22 15.49
C TYR A 425 0.65 -13.85 16.14
N ASP A 426 1.88 -13.39 16.42
CA ASP A 426 2.03 -12.06 17.00
C ASP A 426 1.80 -11.03 15.90
N GLU A 427 0.62 -10.37 15.89
CA GLU A 427 0.36 -9.22 15.03
C GLU A 427 1.37 -8.08 15.30
N ASP A 428 2.14 -8.19 16.38
CA ASP A 428 3.18 -7.25 16.81
C ASP A 428 4.60 -7.59 16.28
N VAL A 429 4.74 -8.55 15.36
CA VAL A 429 6.07 -8.91 14.79
C VAL A 429 6.72 -7.72 14.08
N PHE A 430 5.94 -6.87 13.43
CA PHE A 430 6.45 -5.70 12.71
C PHE A 430 6.25 -4.41 13.49
N ALA A 431 7.21 -3.51 13.41
CA ALA A 431 7.15 -2.23 14.09
C ALA A 431 6.03 -1.33 13.50
N VAL A 432 5.13 -0.84 14.35
CA VAL A 432 4.10 0.14 13.95
C VAL A 432 4.75 1.48 13.64
N LYS A 433 5.82 1.82 14.36
CA LYS A 433 6.56 3.06 14.19
C LYS A 433 8.05 2.80 14.12
N GLY A 434 8.69 3.37 13.09
CA GLY A 434 10.11 3.12 12.84
C GLY A 434 10.31 1.78 12.10
N TYR A 435 11.54 1.30 12.14
CA TYR A 435 11.96 0.11 11.42
C TYR A 435 12.32 -1.03 12.37
N PRO A 436 12.16 -2.31 11.95
CA PRO A 436 12.56 -3.45 12.75
C PRO A 436 14.06 -3.42 13.11
N GLN A 437 14.41 -3.93 14.29
CA GLN A 437 15.81 -4.00 14.71
C GLN A 437 16.63 -5.04 13.95
N ARG A 438 15.98 -6.06 13.38
CA ARG A 438 16.63 -7.14 12.64
C ARG A 438 16.21 -7.07 11.19
N MET A 439 17.01 -6.39 10.39
CA MET A 439 16.79 -6.25 8.97
C MET A 439 17.87 -6.97 8.18
N GLN A 440 17.51 -7.47 7.00
CA GLN A 440 18.39 -8.22 6.11
C GLN A 440 18.34 -7.61 4.71
N ILE A 441 19.50 -7.53 4.06
CA ILE A 441 19.63 -7.15 2.66
C ILE A 441 19.23 -8.36 1.83
N VAL A 442 18.19 -8.21 1.03
CA VAL A 442 17.64 -9.29 0.20
C VAL A 442 17.95 -9.11 -1.28
N TYR A 443 18.35 -7.91 -1.65
CA TYR A 443 18.78 -7.59 -3.00
C TYR A 443 19.83 -6.49 -2.96
N ARG A 444 20.89 -6.65 -3.74
CA ARG A 444 21.92 -5.63 -3.96
C ARG A 444 22.38 -5.64 -5.42
N GLN A 445 22.53 -4.47 -6.00
CA GLN A 445 23.10 -4.25 -7.32
C GLN A 445 24.05 -3.05 -7.25
N GLY A 446 25.22 -3.15 -7.86
CA GLY A 446 26.22 -2.07 -7.88
C GLY A 446 26.85 -1.77 -6.51
N ILE A 447 26.61 -2.60 -5.51
CA ILE A 447 27.17 -2.55 -4.16
C ILE A 447 28.04 -3.79 -3.99
N ALA A 448 29.19 -3.67 -3.32
CA ALA A 448 30.09 -4.80 -3.10
C ALA A 448 29.37 -5.94 -2.35
N ASP A 449 29.59 -7.18 -2.82
CA ASP A 449 29.13 -8.35 -2.11
C ASP A 449 29.90 -8.48 -0.78
N ASP A 450 29.15 -8.56 0.31
CA ASP A 450 29.65 -8.92 1.62
C ASP A 450 29.02 -10.28 1.97
N ASP A 451 29.77 -11.15 2.65
CA ASP A 451 29.28 -12.46 3.12
C ASP A 451 28.17 -12.32 4.19
N ASP A 452 28.01 -11.14 4.78
CA ASP A 452 26.96 -10.82 5.75
C ASP A 452 25.85 -9.98 5.09
N ASP A 453 24.67 -10.61 4.92
CA ASP A 453 23.47 -9.94 4.44
C ASP A 453 22.72 -9.15 5.53
N THR A 454 23.26 -9.06 6.76
CA THR A 454 22.64 -8.31 7.85
C THR A 454 22.74 -6.81 7.58
N TYR A 455 21.60 -6.12 7.60
CA TYR A 455 21.59 -4.67 7.54
C TYR A 455 21.90 -4.07 8.93
N HIS A 456 22.98 -3.33 9.03
CA HIS A 456 23.40 -2.68 10.27
C HIS A 456 23.02 -1.21 10.30
N SER A 457 23.30 -0.49 9.22
CA SER A 457 23.03 0.95 9.11
C SER A 457 23.09 1.40 7.65
N MET A 458 22.55 2.59 7.39
CA MET A 458 22.55 3.19 6.06
C MET A 458 23.99 3.46 5.58
N PHE A 459 24.87 3.86 6.47
CA PHE A 459 26.27 4.08 6.19
C PHE A 459 27.14 3.06 6.94
N PRO A 460 28.20 2.48 6.34
CA PRO A 460 28.79 2.84 5.04
C PRO A 460 28.13 2.18 3.81
N LEU A 461 27.04 1.42 3.95
CA LEU A 461 26.41 0.68 2.84
C LEU A 461 26.14 1.56 1.60
N LEU A 462 25.68 2.80 1.81
CA LEU A 462 25.34 3.77 0.78
C LEU A 462 26.37 4.91 0.66
N ASP A 463 27.56 4.75 1.26
CA ASP A 463 28.64 5.70 1.05
C ASP A 463 29.21 5.55 -0.37
N ASP A 464 29.52 6.69 -0.98
CA ASP A 464 30.20 6.78 -2.26
C ASP A 464 31.55 7.53 -2.08
N GLU A 465 32.49 7.22 -2.95
CA GLU A 465 33.80 7.89 -2.96
C GLU A 465 33.73 9.33 -3.48
N ALA A 466 32.65 9.67 -4.24
CA ALA A 466 32.43 10.98 -4.84
C ALA A 466 31.02 11.47 -4.62
N GLY A 467 30.85 12.78 -4.47
CA GLY A 467 29.55 13.43 -4.41
C GLY A 467 28.90 13.61 -5.80
N GLY A 468 27.73 14.18 -5.79
CA GLY A 468 26.93 14.44 -7.00
C GLY A 468 25.85 13.39 -7.27
N ASN A 469 25.61 12.48 -6.34
CA ASN A 469 24.63 11.40 -6.47
C ASN A 469 23.31 11.74 -5.73
N ILE A 470 22.20 11.19 -6.26
CA ILE A 470 20.88 11.22 -5.64
C ILE A 470 20.50 9.79 -5.24
N PHE A 471 20.12 9.60 -3.98
CA PHE A 471 19.60 8.34 -3.45
C PHE A 471 18.11 8.49 -3.19
N LEU A 472 17.29 7.61 -3.77
CA LEU A 472 15.83 7.61 -3.63
C LEU A 472 15.41 6.47 -2.73
N PHE A 473 14.66 6.78 -1.67
CA PHE A 473 14.15 5.80 -0.74
C PHE A 473 12.64 5.68 -0.85
N ALA A 474 12.14 4.46 -0.71
CA ALA A 474 10.72 4.16 -0.54
C ALA A 474 10.52 3.09 0.52
N PRO A 475 9.46 3.15 1.35
CA PRO A 475 9.19 2.17 2.38
C PRO A 475 8.58 0.90 1.79
N PHE A 476 8.80 -0.23 2.48
CA PHE A 476 7.95 -1.40 2.40
C PHE A 476 7.18 -1.51 3.71
N HIS A 477 5.85 -1.72 3.61
CA HIS A 477 4.99 -1.74 4.78
C HIS A 477 3.73 -2.61 4.58
N PHE A 478 3.16 -3.10 5.67
CA PHE A 478 1.89 -3.81 5.72
C PHE A 478 0.91 -2.98 6.57
N GLY A 479 0.00 -2.25 5.90
CA GLY A 479 -0.78 -1.22 6.56
C GLY A 479 0.15 -0.17 7.19
N GLU A 480 0.01 0.11 8.48
CA GLU A 480 0.84 1.06 9.22
C GLU A 480 2.23 0.55 9.65
N LYS A 481 2.51 -0.76 9.47
CA LYS A 481 3.71 -1.42 9.97
C LYS A 481 4.82 -1.43 8.93
N ALA A 482 5.97 -0.82 9.25
CA ALA A 482 7.15 -0.87 8.40
C ALA A 482 7.78 -2.26 8.41
N VAL A 483 8.09 -2.78 7.23
CA VAL A 483 8.73 -4.09 7.05
C VAL A 483 10.05 -4.02 6.30
N GLY A 484 10.41 -2.86 5.77
CA GLY A 484 11.64 -2.68 5.03
C GLY A 484 11.66 -1.41 4.20
N PHE A 485 12.66 -1.30 3.33
CA PHE A 485 12.78 -0.19 2.39
C PHE A 485 13.53 -0.61 1.12
N CYS A 486 13.35 0.17 0.07
CA CYS A 486 14.17 0.14 -1.13
C CYS A 486 14.91 1.46 -1.30
N CYS A 487 16.16 1.39 -1.75
CA CYS A 487 16.94 2.55 -2.14
C CYS A 487 17.57 2.34 -3.51
N VAL A 488 17.49 3.38 -4.37
CA VAL A 488 18.17 3.40 -5.69
C VAL A 488 19.03 4.64 -5.80
N GLU A 489 20.21 4.48 -6.41
CA GLU A 489 21.12 5.58 -6.72
C GLU A 489 20.94 6.04 -8.16
N ASN A 490 20.81 7.36 -8.34
CA ASN A 490 20.69 8.04 -9.63
C ASN A 490 19.57 7.54 -10.54
N GLY A 491 18.45 7.14 -9.94
CA GLY A 491 17.24 6.71 -10.63
C GLY A 491 16.51 7.88 -11.33
N TYR A 492 17.21 8.67 -12.16
CA TYR A 492 16.66 9.86 -12.83
C TYR A 492 15.45 9.53 -13.71
N TYR A 493 15.50 8.40 -14.43
CA TYR A 493 14.38 7.96 -15.26
C TYR A 493 13.12 7.68 -14.42
N LEU A 494 13.27 7.03 -13.27
CA LEU A 494 12.15 6.76 -12.36
C LEU A 494 11.54 8.04 -11.80
N MET A 495 12.37 9.07 -11.58
CA MET A 495 11.91 10.39 -11.16
C MET A 495 11.18 11.11 -12.31
N ASP A 496 11.83 11.24 -13.46
CA ASP A 496 11.32 11.98 -14.63
C ASP A 496 9.98 11.43 -15.12
N LYS A 497 9.83 10.11 -15.17
CA LYS A 497 8.59 9.45 -15.60
C LYS A 497 7.59 9.19 -14.45
N GLN A 498 7.90 9.64 -13.24
CA GLN A 498 7.05 9.42 -12.04
C GLN A 498 6.75 7.94 -11.75
N LEU A 499 7.66 7.05 -12.14
CA LEU A 499 7.50 5.60 -12.04
C LEU A 499 7.85 5.06 -10.66
N TRP A 500 8.67 5.77 -9.89
CA TRP A 500 9.19 5.27 -8.62
C TRP A 500 8.08 4.80 -7.68
N SER A 501 7.08 5.65 -7.45
CA SER A 501 5.96 5.33 -6.57
C SER A 501 5.11 4.17 -7.09
N THR A 502 4.90 4.10 -8.42
CA THR A 502 4.12 3.03 -9.04
C THR A 502 4.82 1.69 -8.87
N VAL A 503 6.11 1.61 -9.23
CA VAL A 503 6.90 0.38 -9.09
C VAL A 503 6.96 -0.08 -7.63
N MET A 504 7.19 0.83 -6.69
CA MET A 504 7.26 0.49 -5.26
C MET A 504 5.91 0.05 -4.71
N SER A 505 4.82 0.66 -5.13
CA SER A 505 3.47 0.25 -4.75
C SER A 505 3.16 -1.18 -5.22
N GLU A 506 3.49 -1.52 -6.47
CA GLU A 506 3.28 -2.87 -7.02
C GLU A 506 4.12 -3.93 -6.27
N VAL A 507 5.38 -3.61 -5.97
CA VAL A 507 6.24 -4.49 -5.16
C VAL A 507 5.64 -4.69 -3.76
N ASN A 508 5.17 -3.62 -3.14
CA ASN A 508 4.57 -3.67 -1.80
C ASN A 508 3.30 -4.54 -1.80
N VAL A 509 2.43 -4.38 -2.79
CA VAL A 509 1.23 -5.23 -2.97
C VAL A 509 1.61 -6.69 -3.15
N ALA A 510 2.64 -7.00 -3.96
CA ALA A 510 3.12 -8.35 -4.15
C ALA A 510 3.65 -8.96 -2.84
N MET A 511 4.40 -8.19 -2.04
CA MET A 511 4.90 -8.61 -0.73
C MET A 511 3.75 -8.92 0.24
N ILE A 512 2.72 -8.06 0.30
CA ILE A 512 1.52 -8.28 1.11
C ILE A 512 0.80 -9.57 0.69
N ASN A 513 0.65 -9.81 -0.60
CA ASN A 513 -0.01 -11.01 -1.12
C ASN A 513 0.76 -12.29 -0.76
N LEU A 514 2.08 -12.28 -0.84
CA LEU A 514 2.93 -13.40 -0.42
C LEU A 514 2.80 -13.67 1.08
N PHE A 515 2.78 -12.62 1.90
CA PHE A 515 2.58 -12.71 3.35
C PHE A 515 1.20 -13.31 3.68
N ASN A 516 0.14 -12.81 3.08
CA ASN A 516 -1.21 -13.30 3.30
C ASN A 516 -1.38 -14.76 2.86
N LYS A 517 -0.79 -15.14 1.72
CA LYS A 517 -0.78 -16.53 1.25
C LYS A 517 -0.10 -17.46 2.27
N TRP A 518 1.08 -17.09 2.72
CA TRP A 518 1.81 -17.84 3.73
C TRP A 518 1.00 -17.97 5.04
N ARG A 519 0.42 -16.86 5.53
CA ARG A 519 -0.44 -16.85 6.72
C ARG A 519 -1.64 -17.80 6.59
N LEU A 520 -2.30 -17.79 5.44
CA LEU A 520 -3.41 -18.69 5.15
C LEU A 520 -2.96 -20.18 5.16
N GLU A 521 -1.79 -20.49 4.60
CA GLU A 521 -1.22 -21.84 4.62
C GLU A 521 -0.95 -22.30 6.05
N GLN A 522 -0.41 -21.43 6.91
CA GLN A 522 -0.17 -21.75 8.32
C GLN A 522 -1.49 -22.02 9.07
N ILE A 523 -2.47 -21.12 8.94
CA ILE A 523 -3.79 -21.31 9.54
C ILE A 523 -4.44 -22.62 9.08
N ASN A 524 -4.35 -22.94 7.80
CA ASN A 524 -4.88 -24.19 7.26
C ASN A 524 -4.17 -25.44 7.83
N GLN A 525 -2.85 -25.37 8.02
CA GLN A 525 -2.10 -26.46 8.66
C GLN A 525 -2.55 -26.67 10.12
N GLU A 526 -2.74 -25.60 10.86
CA GLU A 526 -3.22 -25.67 12.24
C GLU A 526 -4.66 -26.18 12.35
N LEU A 527 -5.55 -25.64 11.52
CA LEU A 527 -6.93 -26.13 11.44
C LEU A 527 -6.96 -27.63 11.11
N THR A 528 -6.11 -28.05 10.18
CA THR A 528 -5.94 -29.46 9.83
C THR A 528 -5.44 -30.26 11.03
N ALA A 529 -4.40 -29.79 11.71
CA ALA A 529 -3.83 -30.45 12.88
C ALA A 529 -4.85 -30.62 14.02
N ILE A 530 -5.69 -29.58 14.24
CA ILE A 530 -6.78 -29.63 15.23
C ILE A 530 -7.89 -30.57 14.76
N SER A 531 -8.25 -30.54 13.48
CA SER A 531 -9.34 -31.33 12.89
C SER A 531 -9.08 -32.83 12.89
N ILE A 532 -7.81 -33.28 12.77
CA ILE A 532 -7.43 -34.69 12.65
C ILE A 532 -7.09 -35.36 13.99
N LYS A 533 -7.08 -34.62 15.10
CA LYS A 533 -6.80 -35.17 16.44
C LYS A 533 -8.06 -35.17 17.31
N ASP A 534 -8.13 -36.14 18.23
CA ASP A 534 -9.15 -36.21 19.25
C ASP A 534 -8.82 -35.22 20.38
N PRO A 535 -9.74 -34.29 20.76
CA PRO A 535 -9.45 -33.25 21.74
C PRO A 535 -9.16 -33.80 23.16
N LEU A 536 -9.70 -34.97 23.52
CA LEU A 536 -9.51 -35.56 24.84
C LEU A 536 -8.17 -36.31 24.95
N THR A 537 -7.82 -37.05 23.93
CA THR A 537 -6.70 -38.01 23.95
C THR A 537 -5.46 -37.54 23.18
N GLN A 538 -5.59 -36.56 22.31
CA GLN A 538 -4.54 -35.98 21.46
C GLN A 538 -3.92 -36.97 20.44
N ILE A 539 -4.40 -38.21 20.34
CA ILE A 539 -4.11 -39.11 19.21
C ILE A 539 -5.01 -38.78 18.02
N TYR A 540 -4.80 -39.43 16.89
CA TYR A 540 -5.65 -39.19 15.72
C TYR A 540 -7.11 -39.54 15.99
N ASN A 541 -8.04 -38.78 15.42
CA ASN A 541 -9.45 -39.13 15.38
C ASN A 541 -9.77 -39.90 14.08
N ARG A 542 -11.04 -40.21 13.86
CA ARG A 542 -11.50 -40.92 12.66
C ARG A 542 -11.15 -40.17 11.36
N GLU A 543 -11.15 -38.85 11.36
CA GLU A 543 -10.74 -38.04 10.20
C GLU A 543 -9.22 -38.13 9.99
N GLY A 544 -8.43 -38.07 11.07
CA GLY A 544 -6.98 -38.32 11.03
C GLY A 544 -6.63 -39.70 10.50
N MET A 545 -7.44 -40.72 10.83
CA MET A 545 -7.28 -42.06 10.22
C MET A 545 -7.45 -41.98 8.70
N ARG A 546 -8.48 -41.33 8.18
CA ARG A 546 -8.73 -41.21 6.75
C ARG A 546 -7.63 -40.47 6.01
N GLN A 547 -7.07 -39.44 6.63
CA GLN A 547 -6.07 -38.57 5.96
C GLN A 547 -4.63 -39.06 6.12
N ILE A 548 -4.26 -39.54 7.29
CA ILE A 548 -2.88 -39.94 7.62
C ILE A 548 -2.66 -41.43 7.44
N ALA A 549 -3.56 -42.26 8.01
CA ALA A 549 -3.38 -43.69 7.94
C ALA A 549 -3.65 -44.27 6.52
N ALA A 550 -4.57 -43.64 5.76
CA ALA A 550 -4.77 -44.07 4.35
C ALA A 550 -3.52 -43.81 3.51
N LYS A 551 -2.87 -42.65 3.67
CA LYS A 551 -1.60 -42.35 2.98
C LYS A 551 -0.49 -43.31 3.36
N ALA A 552 -0.42 -43.73 4.63
CA ALA A 552 0.54 -44.70 5.10
C ALA A 552 0.24 -46.12 4.54
N PHE A 553 -1.05 -46.46 4.41
CA PHE A 553 -1.53 -47.70 3.80
C PHE A 553 -1.13 -47.79 2.33
N ASP A 554 -1.45 -46.76 1.52
CA ASP A 554 -1.12 -46.69 0.10
C ASP A 554 0.41 -46.77 -0.12
N LYS A 555 1.18 -46.10 0.74
CA LYS A 555 2.65 -46.12 0.69
C LYS A 555 3.20 -47.50 1.02
N ALA A 556 2.65 -48.17 2.02
CA ALA A 556 3.08 -49.53 2.41
C ALA A 556 2.76 -50.55 1.30
N ALA A 557 1.54 -50.52 0.74
CA ALA A 557 1.14 -51.33 -0.39
C ALA A 557 2.06 -51.14 -1.61
N GLY A 558 2.36 -49.86 -1.98
CA GLY A 558 3.28 -49.54 -3.07
C GLY A 558 4.73 -50.01 -2.83
N GLN A 559 5.09 -50.36 -1.59
CA GLN A 559 6.38 -50.93 -1.20
C GLN A 559 6.33 -52.47 -0.99
N GLY A 560 5.17 -53.11 -1.24
CA GLY A 560 4.97 -54.54 -1.00
C GLY A 560 5.03 -54.91 0.49
N ARG A 561 4.70 -53.96 1.41
CA ARG A 561 4.76 -54.17 2.87
C ARG A 561 3.37 -54.29 3.46
N ALA A 562 3.14 -55.37 4.23
CA ALA A 562 1.90 -55.53 4.98
C ALA A 562 1.84 -54.57 6.19
N LEU A 563 0.63 -54.17 6.56
CA LEU A 563 0.34 -53.46 7.80
C LEU A 563 -0.38 -54.39 8.79
N LEU A 564 -0.10 -54.21 10.07
CA LEU A 564 -0.89 -54.77 11.16
C LEU A 564 -1.88 -53.69 11.62
N ILE A 565 -3.16 -54.03 11.52
CA ILE A 565 -4.26 -53.18 11.99
C ILE A 565 -4.89 -53.87 13.20
N MET A 566 -4.89 -53.17 14.32
CA MET A 566 -5.48 -53.65 15.58
C MET A 566 -6.65 -52.74 15.96
N PHE A 567 -7.80 -53.34 16.24
CA PHE A 567 -8.98 -52.65 16.77
C PHE A 567 -9.15 -53.02 18.24
N ALA A 568 -9.17 -52.03 19.11
CA ALA A 568 -9.22 -52.21 20.56
C ALA A 568 -10.45 -51.45 21.12
N ASP A 569 -11.25 -52.15 21.91
CA ASP A 569 -12.39 -51.61 22.65
C ASP A 569 -12.06 -51.68 24.15
N MET A 570 -12.15 -50.54 24.85
CA MET A 570 -11.91 -50.54 26.30
C MET A 570 -13.12 -51.10 27.03
N ASP A 571 -12.91 -52.20 27.73
CA ASP A 571 -13.98 -52.85 28.47
C ASP A 571 -14.43 -52.03 29.67
N ARG A 572 -15.75 -52.04 29.96
CA ARG A 572 -16.38 -51.51 31.18
C ARG A 572 -16.32 -50.00 31.39
N LEU A 573 -16.14 -49.16 30.35
CA LEU A 573 -16.14 -47.71 30.51
C LEU A 573 -17.41 -47.18 31.19
N LYS A 574 -18.57 -47.76 30.87
CA LYS A 574 -19.84 -47.39 31.54
C LYS A 574 -19.81 -47.66 33.05
N TYR A 575 -19.26 -48.79 33.46
CA TYR A 575 -19.12 -49.10 34.89
C TYR A 575 -18.16 -48.12 35.59
N ILE A 576 -17.08 -47.75 34.93
CA ILE A 576 -16.13 -46.75 35.46
C ILE A 576 -16.84 -45.40 35.65
N ASN A 577 -17.59 -44.95 34.63
CA ASN A 577 -18.37 -43.73 34.71
C ASN A 577 -19.42 -43.74 35.83
N ASP A 578 -20.16 -44.84 35.93
CA ASP A 578 -21.23 -44.99 36.88
C ASP A 578 -20.72 -45.11 38.35
N THR A 579 -19.51 -45.68 38.53
CA THR A 579 -18.94 -45.96 39.86
C THR A 579 -18.03 -44.83 40.37
N TYR A 580 -17.22 -44.23 39.49
CA TYR A 580 -16.16 -43.29 39.86
C TYR A 580 -16.37 -41.90 39.26
N GLY A 581 -17.39 -41.72 38.41
CA GLY A 581 -17.72 -40.45 37.78
C GLY A 581 -17.01 -40.22 36.44
N HIS A 582 -17.51 -39.27 35.66
CA HIS A 582 -17.04 -38.97 34.30
C HIS A 582 -15.56 -38.52 34.24
N GLU A 583 -15.06 -37.86 35.28
CA GLU A 583 -13.63 -37.49 35.35
C GLU A 583 -12.71 -38.72 35.33
N TYR A 584 -13.08 -39.81 35.99
CA TYR A 584 -12.34 -41.05 35.93
C TYR A 584 -12.54 -41.79 34.61
N GLY A 585 -13.70 -41.65 33.96
CA GLY A 585 -13.90 -42.11 32.60
C GLY A 585 -13.00 -41.41 31.60
N ASP A 586 -12.87 -40.11 31.69
CA ASP A 586 -11.97 -39.32 30.84
C ASP A 586 -10.49 -39.68 31.08
N LYS A 587 -10.11 -39.91 32.36
CA LYS A 587 -8.77 -40.44 32.70
C LYS A 587 -8.56 -41.81 32.10
N ALA A 588 -9.53 -42.72 32.19
CA ALA A 588 -9.48 -44.04 31.60
C ALA A 588 -9.28 -43.99 30.07
N ILE A 589 -10.02 -43.15 29.37
CA ILE A 589 -9.90 -42.95 27.93
C ILE A 589 -8.53 -42.38 27.56
N LYS A 590 -8.03 -41.39 28.30
CA LYS A 590 -6.66 -40.83 28.08
C LYS A 590 -5.58 -41.92 28.31
N SER A 591 -5.73 -42.70 29.33
CA SER A 591 -4.79 -43.77 29.66
C SER A 591 -4.84 -44.92 28.64
N ALA A 592 -6.04 -45.23 28.13
CA ALA A 592 -6.26 -46.17 27.04
C ALA A 592 -5.57 -45.73 25.75
N ALA A 593 -5.75 -44.47 25.40
CA ALA A 593 -5.10 -43.89 24.21
C ALA A 593 -3.55 -43.99 24.31
N ARG A 594 -2.99 -43.67 25.48
CA ARG A 594 -1.54 -43.82 25.71
C ARG A 594 -1.06 -45.25 25.69
N ALA A 595 -1.87 -46.20 26.16
CA ALA A 595 -1.54 -47.62 26.11
C ALA A 595 -1.50 -48.14 24.67
N VAL A 596 -2.49 -47.77 23.84
CA VAL A 596 -2.54 -48.11 22.42
C VAL A 596 -1.39 -47.46 21.65
N ALA A 597 -1.08 -46.20 21.93
CA ALA A 597 0.05 -45.51 21.30
C ALA A 597 1.39 -46.10 21.69
N GLY A 598 1.58 -46.44 22.98
CA GLY A 598 2.84 -46.94 23.48
C GLY A 598 3.08 -48.43 23.18
N GLY A 599 2.02 -49.25 23.10
CA GLY A 599 2.06 -50.67 22.78
C GLY A 599 1.94 -50.99 21.30
N GLY A 600 1.54 -50.03 20.47
CA GLY A 600 1.30 -50.24 19.03
C GLY A 600 2.55 -50.42 18.17
N GLY A 601 3.75 -50.24 18.72
CA GLY A 601 5.03 -50.42 18.01
C GLY A 601 5.64 -49.15 17.49
N ILE A 602 6.88 -49.26 17.02
CA ILE A 602 7.62 -48.13 16.42
C ILE A 602 6.90 -47.69 15.14
N SER A 603 6.60 -46.40 15.04
CA SER A 603 5.87 -45.79 13.91
C SER A 603 4.39 -46.21 13.80
N SER A 604 3.77 -46.69 14.88
CA SER A 604 2.33 -46.92 14.89
C SER A 604 1.54 -45.61 14.79
N ILE A 605 0.39 -45.66 14.11
CA ILE A 605 -0.57 -44.59 14.00
C ILE A 605 -1.74 -44.93 14.95
N PRO A 606 -1.78 -44.35 16.17
CA PRO A 606 -2.87 -44.55 17.10
C PRO A 606 -4.05 -43.63 16.75
N VAL A 607 -5.24 -44.21 16.74
CA VAL A 607 -6.50 -43.52 16.39
C VAL A 607 -7.55 -43.79 17.46
N ARG A 608 -8.26 -42.77 17.92
CA ARG A 608 -9.52 -42.92 18.63
C ARG A 608 -10.65 -42.96 17.61
N TYR A 609 -11.22 -44.15 17.42
CA TYR A 609 -12.23 -44.41 16.39
C TYR A 609 -13.65 -44.00 16.85
N GLY A 610 -13.95 -44.20 18.12
CA GLY A 610 -15.21 -43.86 18.77
C GLY A 610 -15.02 -43.60 20.27
N GLY A 611 -16.06 -43.59 21.06
CA GLY A 611 -16.03 -43.31 22.49
C GLY A 611 -14.91 -44.01 23.28
N ASP A 612 -14.98 -45.34 23.32
CA ASP A 612 -14.03 -46.28 23.96
C ASP A 612 -13.29 -47.16 22.96
N GLU A 613 -13.41 -46.85 21.66
CA GLU A 613 -12.85 -47.63 20.55
C GLU A 613 -11.56 -46.96 20.03
N PHE A 614 -10.52 -47.79 19.85
CA PHE A 614 -9.22 -47.32 19.38
C PHE A 614 -8.73 -48.21 18.24
N VAL A 615 -7.96 -47.66 17.33
CA VAL A 615 -7.29 -48.37 16.25
C VAL A 615 -5.80 -48.07 16.29
N SER A 616 -4.97 -49.10 16.14
CA SER A 616 -3.52 -48.94 15.96
C SER A 616 -3.14 -49.52 14.61
N ILE A 617 -2.46 -48.75 13.79
CA ILE A 617 -2.00 -49.14 12.46
C ILE A 617 -0.49 -49.04 12.44
N SER A 618 0.20 -50.13 12.20
CA SER A 618 1.67 -50.22 12.16
C SER A 618 2.14 -51.08 11.00
N ILE A 619 3.40 -50.94 10.63
CA ILE A 619 4.03 -51.83 9.67
C ILE A 619 4.11 -53.23 10.33
N TYR A 620 3.67 -54.26 9.61
CA TYR A 620 3.79 -55.61 10.09
C TYR A 620 5.25 -56.12 10.00
N ASP A 621 5.74 -56.64 11.12
CA ASP A 621 7.04 -57.28 11.22
C ASP A 621 6.84 -58.80 11.47
N GLU A 622 7.32 -59.62 10.57
CA GLU A 622 7.20 -61.11 10.71
C GLU A 622 7.96 -61.64 11.93
N ALA A 623 8.91 -60.88 12.47
CA ALA A 623 9.63 -61.24 13.67
C ALA A 623 8.81 -61.10 14.96
N GLU A 624 7.70 -60.39 14.93
CA GLU A 624 6.82 -60.11 16.06
C GLU A 624 5.37 -60.53 15.74
N SER A 625 4.85 -61.47 16.48
CA SER A 625 3.48 -61.95 16.25
C SER A 625 2.43 -60.87 16.65
N PRO A 626 1.26 -60.87 16.00
CA PRO A 626 0.15 -59.96 16.40
C PRO A 626 -0.27 -60.16 17.86
N GLU A 627 -0.20 -61.36 18.39
CA GLU A 627 -0.48 -61.69 19.81
C GLU A 627 0.53 -61.05 20.76
N GLU A 628 1.82 -60.99 20.41
CA GLU A 628 2.84 -60.29 21.21
C GLU A 628 2.57 -58.80 21.21
N ARG A 629 2.19 -58.21 20.07
CA ARG A 629 1.82 -56.79 19.99
C ARG A 629 0.58 -56.48 20.83
N LYS A 630 -0.42 -57.33 20.80
CA LYS A 630 -1.61 -57.27 21.66
C LYS A 630 -1.23 -57.33 23.14
N ALA A 631 -0.34 -58.25 23.51
CA ALA A 631 0.15 -58.40 24.87
C ALA A 631 0.90 -57.10 25.32
N ALA A 632 1.67 -56.48 24.43
CA ALA A 632 2.37 -55.22 24.69
C ALA A 632 1.41 -54.05 24.99
N ILE A 633 0.29 -53.94 24.28
CA ILE A 633 -0.74 -52.93 24.56
C ILE A 633 -1.37 -53.16 25.95
N LEU A 634 -1.69 -54.44 26.28
CA LEU A 634 -2.28 -54.81 27.56
C LEU A 634 -1.30 -54.61 28.73
N GLU A 635 -0.03 -54.90 28.55
CA GLU A 635 1.01 -54.64 29.55
C GLU A 635 1.20 -53.14 29.77
N LYS A 636 1.24 -52.37 28.69
CA LYS A 636 1.33 -50.89 28.78
C LYS A 636 0.11 -50.29 29.48
N ALA A 637 -1.08 -50.82 29.28
CA ALA A 637 -2.27 -50.41 29.99
C ALA A 637 -2.14 -50.66 31.51
N ARG A 638 -1.61 -51.79 31.94
CA ARG A 638 -1.35 -52.12 33.36
C ARG A 638 -0.31 -51.17 33.96
N GLU A 639 0.79 -50.95 33.24
CA GLU A 639 1.81 -50.01 33.68
C GLU A 639 1.24 -48.61 33.93
N ILE A 640 0.46 -48.07 32.97
CA ILE A 640 -0.15 -46.74 33.06
C ILE A 640 -1.16 -46.69 34.20
N ALA A 641 -2.03 -47.71 34.35
CA ALA A 641 -2.98 -47.77 35.45
C ALA A 641 -2.29 -47.76 36.81
N ALA A 642 -1.18 -48.50 36.98
CA ALA A 642 -0.38 -48.49 38.20
C ALA A 642 0.34 -47.14 38.43
N GLN A 643 0.93 -46.54 37.41
CA GLN A 643 1.57 -45.20 37.50
C GLN A 643 0.60 -44.11 37.91
N GLU A 644 -0.59 -44.11 37.34
CA GLU A 644 -1.65 -43.13 37.62
C GLU A 644 -2.50 -43.47 38.85
N LYS A 645 -2.23 -44.59 39.48
CA LYS A 645 -2.95 -45.11 40.66
C LYS A 645 -4.48 -45.14 40.42
N LEU A 646 -4.87 -45.66 39.25
CA LEU A 646 -6.27 -45.79 38.92
C LEU A 646 -6.94 -46.80 39.86
N PRO A 647 -8.18 -46.57 40.37
CA PRO A 647 -8.88 -47.46 41.27
C PRO A 647 -9.48 -48.69 40.55
N PHE A 648 -9.17 -48.88 39.26
CA PHE A 648 -9.67 -49.94 38.39
C PHE A 648 -8.58 -50.33 37.40
N ASP A 649 -8.74 -51.54 36.85
CA ASP A 649 -7.86 -52.05 35.76
C ASP A 649 -8.34 -51.54 34.40
N LEU A 650 -7.40 -51.25 33.50
CA LEU A 650 -7.68 -50.96 32.11
C LEU A 650 -7.68 -52.26 31.32
N GLU A 651 -8.87 -52.75 31.00
CA GLU A 651 -9.08 -53.97 30.21
C GLU A 651 -9.48 -53.63 28.77
N PHE A 652 -8.98 -54.41 27.81
CA PHE A 652 -9.32 -54.25 26.40
C PHE A 652 -9.73 -55.58 25.78
N SER A 653 -10.67 -55.53 24.86
CA SER A 653 -10.91 -56.54 23.85
C SER A 653 -10.22 -56.09 22.57
N ILE A 654 -9.29 -56.86 22.01
CA ILE A 654 -8.45 -56.46 20.88
C ILE A 654 -8.52 -57.52 19.77
N GLY A 655 -9.04 -57.11 18.61
CA GLY A 655 -8.95 -57.88 17.36
C GLY A 655 -7.89 -57.32 16.42
N TYR A 656 -7.43 -58.08 15.49
CA TYR A 656 -6.44 -57.64 14.52
C TYR A 656 -6.62 -58.31 13.15
N VAL A 657 -6.00 -57.67 12.14
CA VAL A 657 -5.85 -58.18 10.78
C VAL A 657 -4.50 -57.75 10.21
N ILE A 658 -3.90 -58.59 9.38
CA ILE A 658 -2.72 -58.24 8.59
C ILE A 658 -3.20 -57.97 7.16
N THR A 659 -2.78 -56.80 6.60
CA THR A 659 -3.18 -56.43 5.24
C THR A 659 -2.41 -57.22 4.20
N ASP A 660 -3.05 -57.52 3.09
CA ASP A 660 -2.39 -58.04 1.91
C ASP A 660 -1.95 -56.86 1.01
N PRO A 661 -0.63 -56.64 0.81
CA PRO A 661 -0.12 -55.55 -0.01
C PRO A 661 -0.58 -55.61 -1.48
N ASP A 662 -0.84 -56.84 -2.00
CA ASP A 662 -1.28 -57.09 -3.38
C ASP A 662 -2.80 -57.19 -3.50
N GLY A 663 -3.54 -57.02 -2.39
CA GLY A 663 -4.98 -57.15 -2.32
C GLY A 663 -5.73 -55.91 -2.75
N ASP A 664 -7.00 -56.06 -3.15
CA ASP A 664 -7.88 -54.97 -3.60
C ASP A 664 -8.68 -54.30 -2.46
N LYS A 665 -8.46 -54.70 -1.20
CA LYS A 665 -9.22 -54.15 -0.06
C LYS A 665 -8.71 -52.78 0.35
N THR A 666 -9.65 -51.91 0.72
CA THR A 666 -9.36 -50.59 1.29
C THR A 666 -8.96 -50.69 2.77
N LEU A 667 -8.30 -49.65 3.28
CA LEU A 667 -7.99 -49.54 4.71
C LEU A 667 -9.24 -49.67 5.58
N GLU A 668 -10.37 -49.08 5.18
CA GLU A 668 -11.61 -49.15 5.93
C GLU A 668 -12.23 -50.55 5.96
N GLU A 669 -12.00 -51.36 4.95
CA GLU A 669 -12.41 -52.79 4.93
C GLU A 669 -11.57 -53.64 5.90
N TYR A 670 -10.26 -53.42 5.94
CA TYR A 670 -9.39 -54.05 6.91
C TYR A 670 -9.71 -53.61 8.35
N VAL A 671 -10.02 -52.32 8.59
CA VAL A 671 -10.44 -51.86 9.92
C VAL A 671 -11.73 -52.57 10.36
N ARG A 672 -12.71 -52.77 9.46
CA ARG A 672 -13.94 -53.54 9.74
C ARG A 672 -13.66 -55.01 10.03
N GLU A 673 -12.69 -55.62 9.38
CA GLU A 673 -12.29 -56.99 9.68
C GLU A 673 -11.63 -57.10 11.06
N ALA A 674 -10.79 -56.14 11.44
CA ALA A 674 -10.20 -56.06 12.77
C ALA A 674 -11.25 -55.86 13.87
N ASP A 675 -12.26 -54.98 13.63
CA ASP A 675 -13.41 -54.79 14.51
C ASP A 675 -14.21 -56.11 14.69
N HIS A 676 -14.51 -56.79 13.57
CA HIS A 676 -15.21 -58.08 13.64
C HIS A 676 -14.41 -59.12 14.46
N SER A 677 -13.10 -59.19 14.30
CA SER A 677 -12.21 -60.03 15.09
C SER A 677 -12.26 -59.67 16.58
N MET A 678 -12.23 -58.40 16.93
CA MET A 678 -12.35 -57.89 18.29
C MET A 678 -13.70 -58.25 18.91
N TYR A 679 -14.80 -58.12 18.15
CA TYR A 679 -16.14 -58.48 18.62
C TYR A 679 -16.27 -59.99 18.96
N GLN A 680 -15.67 -60.87 18.14
CA GLN A 680 -15.63 -62.29 18.41
C GLN A 680 -14.88 -62.62 19.72
N GLU A 681 -13.73 -61.98 19.95
CA GLU A 681 -13.00 -62.11 21.21
C GLU A 681 -13.83 -61.63 22.42
N LYS A 682 -14.48 -60.47 22.29
CA LYS A 682 -15.34 -59.90 23.33
C LYS A 682 -16.47 -60.85 23.72
N MET A 683 -17.07 -61.54 22.76
CA MET A 683 -18.12 -62.55 22.98
C MET A 683 -17.59 -63.80 23.68
N GLN A 684 -16.44 -64.34 23.29
CA GLN A 684 -15.79 -65.49 23.93
C GLN A 684 -15.44 -65.17 25.39
N ARG A 685 -14.91 -64.00 25.69
CA ARG A 685 -14.61 -63.60 27.06
C ARG A 685 -15.87 -63.48 27.94
N ARG A 686 -17.03 -63.04 27.37
CA ARG A 686 -18.31 -63.01 28.08
C ARG A 686 -18.82 -64.40 28.44
N VAL A 687 -18.69 -65.37 27.53
CA VAL A 687 -19.12 -66.73 27.77
C VAL A 687 -18.23 -67.45 28.80
N SER A 688 -16.93 -67.20 28.83
CA SER A 688 -16.00 -67.73 29.80
C SER A 688 -16.07 -67.14 31.22
N ARG A 689 -16.74 -66.02 31.38
CA ARG A 689 -16.97 -65.32 32.66
C ARG A 689 -18.37 -65.63 33.28
N GLN A 690 -19.24 -66.34 32.54
CA GLN A 690 -20.50 -66.89 33.08
C GLN A 690 -20.26 -68.37 33.55
#